data_553d4c3527a7d1e97ae9b38ac581f62b
#
_entry.id   553d4c3527a7d1e97ae9b38ac581f62b
#
_cell.length_a   1.000
_cell.length_b   1.000
_cell.length_c   1.000
_cell.angle_alpha   90.00
_cell.angle_beta   90.00
_cell.angle_gamma   90.00
#
_symmetry.space_group_name_H-M   'P 1'
#
loop_
_entity.id
_entity.type
_entity.pdbx_description
1 polymer ?
#
loop_
_entity_poly.entity_id
_entity_poly.type
_entity_poly.pdbx_seq_one_letter_code
_entity_poly.pdbx_strand_id
1 'polypeptide(L)'
;MRNILTVCSLIVATSPSLVAQSIELMGVREAADTVVKNVGVDGAGLTVVRGSRELHRSLHGSFLADQVVPISSASKWLTVATVMTLVDDGVLELHQPVSRYVEELQREDTSRITLRQCMACTSGLPASLGAWTAGWDMDRFAEEVAGESLRTLPGDAFLDGDLGFQVAALAAVRASGQSWHELFRSRIGDRLGMRDTHFGGVQPLGTEPGKTELPWVAEGAVSTMNDYTRFIRMLLADGRWNGMQILSKQRVDEILRDQVQTSVSVRPLPGARVDVRYGLGTWIESEDGDVLRFSAPGAFGFTPWIAADRSHGCVFAVEGRGAAVRRHLRRVRDVVDDVMQSPEVVGTVETFKLRHDGRTRRYHVHVPPHDASHVGMPLLVVLHESGGSGERARAITAMDRLGVDYGFVVAFPDGTGVLPRKGLTWNAGGDDVYAARKDIDDVGFCKAMVAEIQAKVAIDAERVFVAGHGNGGMMCHRLAREAADVFKGIAPVAAAMNDTDAQSDIPLAVMLVHGSEDEHVRIEGGESAVKRGRRARVDAPLDAAVDYYIARNELVDHASTAQRDGVSVAKFAKKKGEGDASPVWVVRLDGGGHAWPGAFADTPTLRDEPFAWPASQAIVEFFYSVGTGALQDWITPSTPR
;
A
#
# COMPACT_ATOMS: atom_id res chain seq x y z
N MET A 1 47.59 -44.35 7.16
CA MET A 1 47.74 -42.97 6.68
C MET A 1 46.37 -42.34 6.73
N ARG A 2 46.17 -41.43 7.64
CA ARG A 2 44.83 -40.85 8.00
C ARG A 2 44.55 -39.69 7.05
N ASN A 3 43.44 -39.80 6.30
CA ASN A 3 42.85 -38.65 5.61
C ASN A 3 42.00 -37.84 6.57
N ILE A 4 42.44 -36.63 6.84
CA ILE A 4 41.68 -35.62 7.61
C ILE A 4 40.79 -34.91 6.61
N LEU A 5 39.48 -35.17 6.69
CA LEU A 5 38.44 -34.37 6.05
C LEU A 5 38.25 -33.09 6.87
N THR A 6 38.75 -31.98 6.35
CA THR A 6 38.46 -30.67 6.91
C THR A 6 37.08 -30.26 6.46
N VAL A 7 36.08 -30.37 7.37
CA VAL A 7 34.76 -29.80 7.20
C VAL A 7 34.89 -28.30 7.47
N CYS A 8 34.90 -27.47 6.43
CA CYS A 8 34.72 -26.04 6.55
C CYS A 8 33.25 -25.74 6.91
N SER A 9 32.99 -25.62 8.20
CA SER A 9 31.73 -25.02 8.68
C SER A 9 31.74 -23.54 8.34
N LEU A 10 31.04 -23.16 7.25
CA LEU A 10 30.72 -21.76 7.00
C LEU A 10 29.62 -21.37 8.00
N ILE A 11 30.02 -20.72 9.09
CA ILE A 11 29.10 -20.02 9.97
C ILE A 11 28.58 -18.84 9.14
N VAL A 12 27.33 -18.89 8.70
CA VAL A 12 26.60 -17.73 8.20
C VAL A 12 26.44 -16.79 9.37
N ALA A 13 27.31 -15.80 9.46
CA ALA A 13 27.16 -14.71 10.42
C ALA A 13 25.93 -13.89 9.98
N THR A 14 24.77 -14.18 10.53
CA THR A 14 23.62 -13.29 10.45
C THR A 14 24.03 -11.97 11.10
N SER A 15 23.96 -10.87 10.35
CA SER A 15 24.24 -9.55 10.90
C SER A 15 23.27 -9.29 12.06
N PRO A 16 23.75 -8.89 13.24
CA PRO A 16 22.90 -8.64 14.42
C PRO A 16 21.75 -7.66 14.15
N SER A 17 21.90 -6.76 13.15
CA SER A 17 20.91 -5.77 12.73
C SER A 17 19.69 -6.38 12.02
N LEU A 18 19.81 -7.52 11.34
CA LEU A 18 18.71 -8.19 10.60
C LEU A 18 17.73 -8.91 11.52
N VAL A 19 18.27 -9.56 12.56
CA VAL A 19 17.46 -10.20 13.60
C VAL A 19 16.73 -9.13 14.43
N ALA A 20 17.37 -7.98 14.66
CA ALA A 20 16.79 -6.88 15.41
C ALA A 20 15.50 -6.33 14.76
N GLN A 21 15.48 -6.03 13.46
CA GLN A 21 14.35 -5.35 12.82
C GLN A 21 13.08 -6.23 12.69
N SER A 22 13.19 -7.54 12.50
CA SER A 22 12.03 -8.44 12.52
C SER A 22 11.47 -8.65 13.94
N ILE A 23 12.34 -8.68 14.94
CA ILE A 23 11.94 -8.65 16.36
C ILE A 23 11.26 -7.31 16.69
N GLU A 24 11.75 -6.22 16.13
CA GLU A 24 11.23 -4.86 16.32
C GLU A 24 9.84 -4.68 15.69
N LEU A 25 9.58 -5.21 14.47
CA LEU A 25 8.24 -5.20 13.86
C LEU A 25 7.24 -6.12 14.59
N MET A 26 7.71 -7.23 15.19
CA MET A 26 6.92 -8.00 16.14
C MET A 26 6.57 -7.18 17.38
N GLY A 27 7.50 -6.40 17.90
CA GLY A 27 7.27 -5.46 18.99
C GLY A 27 6.20 -4.41 18.69
N VAL A 28 6.14 -3.92 17.44
CA VAL A 28 5.08 -3.02 16.96
C VAL A 28 3.71 -3.69 17.04
N ARG A 29 3.60 -4.93 16.57
CA ARG A 29 2.37 -5.72 16.64
C ARG A 29 1.93 -5.98 18.08
N GLU A 30 2.85 -6.42 18.93
CA GLU A 30 2.55 -6.68 20.35
C GLU A 30 2.14 -5.41 21.11
N ALA A 31 2.75 -4.26 20.79
CA ALA A 31 2.36 -2.98 21.34
C ALA A 31 0.92 -2.60 20.94
N ALA A 32 0.54 -2.82 19.68
CA ALA A 32 -0.82 -2.58 19.19
C ALA A 32 -1.83 -3.56 19.83
N ASP A 33 -1.51 -4.84 19.95
CA ASP A 33 -2.31 -5.85 20.68
C ASP A 33 -2.55 -5.42 22.14
N THR A 34 -1.53 -4.88 22.78
CA THR A 34 -1.61 -4.39 24.16
C THR A 34 -2.57 -3.21 24.29
N VAL A 35 -2.64 -2.32 23.28
CA VAL A 35 -3.62 -1.23 23.25
C VAL A 35 -5.02 -1.80 23.21
N VAL A 36 -5.32 -2.70 22.28
CA VAL A 36 -6.64 -3.32 22.10
C VAL A 36 -7.10 -3.97 23.41
N LYS A 37 -6.24 -4.79 24.04
CA LYS A 37 -6.55 -5.47 25.30
C LYS A 37 -6.79 -4.51 26.46
N ASN A 38 -5.95 -3.47 26.61
CA ASN A 38 -6.02 -2.56 27.76
C ASN A 38 -7.14 -1.53 27.63
N VAL A 39 -7.54 -1.18 26.42
CA VAL A 39 -8.63 -0.22 26.16
C VAL A 39 -9.98 -0.93 26.14
N GLY A 40 -10.01 -2.23 25.85
CA GLY A 40 -11.25 -3.00 25.75
C GLY A 40 -12.08 -2.60 24.54
N VAL A 41 -11.43 -2.35 23.40
CA VAL A 41 -12.09 -2.15 22.10
C VAL A 41 -12.19 -3.48 21.36
N ASP A 42 -13.19 -3.62 20.46
CA ASP A 42 -13.43 -4.87 19.73
C ASP A 42 -12.32 -5.18 18.74
N GLY A 43 -11.61 -4.14 18.25
CA GLY A 43 -10.47 -4.31 17.38
C GLY A 43 -9.80 -2.99 17.00
N ALA A 44 -8.65 -3.10 16.37
CA ALA A 44 -7.88 -1.98 15.81
C ALA A 44 -7.02 -2.41 14.63
N GLY A 45 -6.63 -1.46 13.79
CA GLY A 45 -5.65 -1.64 12.73
C GLY A 45 -4.47 -0.69 12.88
N LEU A 46 -3.27 -1.14 12.55
CA LEU A 46 -2.08 -0.30 12.47
C LEU A 46 -1.41 -0.49 11.10
N THR A 47 -1.15 0.61 10.42
CA THR A 47 -0.33 0.65 9.21
C THR A 47 0.87 1.56 9.43
N VAL A 48 2.06 1.12 9.02
CA VAL A 48 3.29 1.92 8.99
C VAL A 48 3.77 2.00 7.53
N VAL A 49 4.01 3.21 7.03
CA VAL A 49 4.45 3.46 5.66
C VAL A 49 5.72 4.29 5.60
N ARG A 50 6.59 4.02 4.62
CA ARG A 50 7.78 4.82 4.29
C ARG A 50 7.73 5.17 2.81
N GLY A 51 7.51 6.45 2.49
CA GLY A 51 7.29 6.89 1.11
C GLY A 51 6.10 6.18 0.46
N SER A 52 6.32 5.50 -0.67
CA SER A 52 5.29 4.71 -1.35
C SER A 52 5.09 3.30 -0.79
N ARG A 53 5.90 2.88 0.18
CA ARG A 53 5.95 1.51 0.68
C ARG A 53 5.18 1.37 1.99
N GLU A 54 4.35 0.34 2.10
CA GLU A 54 3.82 -0.15 3.37
C GLU A 54 4.83 -1.11 3.99
N LEU A 55 5.30 -0.79 5.20
CA LEU A 55 6.30 -1.58 5.91
C LEU A 55 5.69 -2.54 6.92
N HIS A 56 4.55 -2.18 7.47
CA HIS A 56 3.84 -2.99 8.44
C HIS A 56 2.34 -2.75 8.35
N ARG A 57 1.61 -3.84 8.43
CA ARG A 57 0.16 -3.84 8.62
C ARG A 57 -0.20 -4.90 9.65
N SER A 58 -0.94 -4.52 10.66
CA SER A 58 -1.53 -5.48 11.57
C SER A 58 -2.98 -5.14 11.87
N LEU A 59 -3.81 -6.16 11.92
CA LEU A 59 -5.21 -6.08 12.31
C LEU A 59 -5.39 -6.89 13.59
N HIS A 60 -6.15 -6.37 14.53
CA HIS A 60 -6.31 -6.89 15.88
C HIS A 60 -7.80 -7.01 16.20
N GLY A 61 -8.20 -8.08 16.87
CA GLY A 61 -9.61 -8.34 17.18
C GLY A 61 -10.45 -8.54 15.91
N SER A 62 -11.63 -7.93 15.86
CA SER A 62 -12.56 -8.00 14.72
C SER A 62 -12.37 -6.90 13.67
N PHE A 63 -11.33 -6.06 13.76
CA PHE A 63 -11.13 -4.93 12.87
C PHE A 63 -10.77 -5.37 11.45
N LEU A 64 -11.40 -4.73 10.45
CA LEU A 64 -11.10 -4.93 9.03
C LEU A 64 -10.43 -3.70 8.44
N ALA A 65 -9.51 -3.90 7.50
CA ALA A 65 -8.72 -2.81 6.90
C ALA A 65 -9.57 -1.80 6.09
N ASP A 66 -10.69 -2.23 5.58
CA ASP A 66 -11.70 -1.46 4.84
C ASP A 66 -12.92 -1.08 5.70
N GLN A 67 -12.88 -1.38 7.00
CA GLN A 67 -13.93 -0.96 7.93
C GLN A 67 -14.01 0.56 7.98
N VAL A 68 -15.19 1.11 7.65
CA VAL A 68 -15.47 2.54 7.74
C VAL A 68 -15.70 2.90 9.20
N VAL A 69 -14.90 3.81 9.72
CA VAL A 69 -14.98 4.27 11.12
C VAL A 69 -15.05 5.80 11.20
N PRO A 70 -15.69 6.38 12.21
CA PRO A 70 -15.63 7.82 12.45
C PRO A 70 -14.23 8.22 12.89
N ILE A 71 -13.65 9.22 12.20
CA ILE A 71 -12.28 9.67 12.45
C ILE A 71 -12.16 10.92 13.32
N SER A 72 -13.30 11.55 13.64
CA SER A 72 -13.37 12.75 14.49
C SER A 72 -12.35 13.82 14.06
N SER A 73 -11.56 14.40 14.99
CA SER A 73 -10.60 15.47 14.69
C SER A 73 -9.51 15.12 13.66
N ALA A 74 -9.33 13.86 13.28
CA ALA A 74 -8.51 13.51 12.12
C ALA A 74 -9.11 14.04 10.80
N SER A 75 -10.39 14.44 10.78
CA SER A 75 -11.04 15.20 9.71
C SER A 75 -10.35 16.53 9.40
N LYS A 76 -9.74 17.17 10.42
CA LYS A 76 -9.07 18.47 10.28
C LYS A 76 -7.95 18.43 9.24
N TRP A 77 -7.18 17.35 9.16
CA TRP A 77 -6.14 17.21 8.11
C TRP A 77 -6.72 17.14 6.70
N LEU A 78 -7.82 16.40 6.52
CA LEU A 78 -8.51 16.33 5.23
C LEU A 78 -9.11 17.68 4.84
N THR A 79 -9.68 18.36 5.82
CA THR A 79 -10.27 19.70 5.64
C THR A 79 -9.20 20.72 5.24
N VAL A 80 -8.11 20.79 6.00
CA VAL A 80 -7.00 21.69 5.68
C VAL A 80 -6.43 21.39 4.30
N ALA A 81 -6.18 20.12 3.97
CA ALA A 81 -5.67 19.74 2.65
C ALA A 81 -6.63 20.21 1.53
N THR A 82 -7.94 20.05 1.70
CA THR A 82 -8.95 20.49 0.73
C THR A 82 -8.88 22.01 0.54
N VAL A 83 -8.88 22.79 1.63
CA VAL A 83 -8.75 24.25 1.58
C VAL A 83 -7.43 24.68 0.94
N MET A 84 -6.32 24.01 1.26
CA MET A 84 -4.99 24.33 0.74
C MET A 84 -4.85 24.08 -0.76
N THR A 85 -5.67 23.20 -1.36
CA THR A 85 -5.71 23.10 -2.84
C THR A 85 -6.25 24.37 -3.48
N LEU A 86 -7.23 25.04 -2.86
CA LEU A 86 -7.74 26.32 -3.34
C LEU A 86 -6.74 27.46 -3.11
N VAL A 87 -5.88 27.34 -2.09
CA VAL A 87 -4.77 28.29 -1.88
C VAL A 87 -3.68 28.09 -2.94
N ASP A 88 -3.39 26.85 -3.36
CA ASP A 88 -2.48 26.57 -4.46
C ASP A 88 -2.98 27.14 -5.80
N ASP A 89 -4.30 27.06 -6.03
CA ASP A 89 -4.93 27.62 -7.24
C ASP A 89 -5.10 29.16 -7.19
N GLY A 90 -4.77 29.83 -6.06
CA GLY A 90 -4.96 31.25 -5.87
C GLY A 90 -6.42 31.71 -5.71
N VAL A 91 -7.34 30.79 -5.47
CA VAL A 91 -8.76 31.07 -5.19
C VAL A 91 -8.93 31.60 -3.76
N LEU A 92 -8.10 31.08 -2.84
CA LEU A 92 -8.04 31.52 -1.44
C LEU A 92 -6.61 32.00 -1.10
N GLU A 93 -6.51 32.87 -0.11
CA GLU A 93 -5.24 33.35 0.42
C GLU A 93 -5.20 33.22 1.96
N LEU A 94 -4.16 32.56 2.50
CA LEU A 94 -4.06 32.27 3.94
C LEU A 94 -4.08 33.51 4.84
N HIS A 95 -3.53 34.62 4.37
CA HIS A 95 -3.41 35.86 5.14
C HIS A 95 -4.57 36.85 4.92
N GLN A 96 -5.45 36.53 3.98
CA GLN A 96 -6.63 37.37 3.75
C GLN A 96 -7.68 37.14 4.83
N PRO A 97 -8.40 38.20 5.21
CA PRO A 97 -9.55 38.07 6.10
C PRO A 97 -10.62 37.16 5.50
N VAL A 98 -11.14 36.25 6.32
CA VAL A 98 -12.25 35.36 5.91
C VAL A 98 -13.52 36.12 5.61
N SER A 99 -13.69 37.33 6.17
CA SER A 99 -14.80 38.23 5.87
C SER A 99 -14.88 38.66 4.40
N ARG A 100 -13.82 38.48 3.62
CA ARG A 100 -13.84 38.64 2.15
C ARG A 100 -14.77 37.62 1.47
N TYR A 101 -14.92 36.45 2.05
CA TYR A 101 -15.70 35.33 1.52
C TYR A 101 -16.96 35.07 2.36
N VAL A 102 -16.95 35.47 3.64
CA VAL A 102 -18.03 35.28 4.62
C VAL A 102 -18.44 36.68 5.10
N GLU A 103 -19.36 37.29 4.36
CA GLU A 103 -19.77 38.71 4.58
C GLU A 103 -20.34 38.95 5.98
N GLU A 104 -20.95 37.94 6.57
CA GLU A 104 -21.52 38.01 7.92
C GLU A 104 -20.45 38.27 9.00
N LEU A 105 -19.18 38.03 8.71
CA LEU A 105 -18.05 38.33 9.60
C LEU A 105 -17.42 39.73 9.37
N GLN A 106 -18.13 40.67 8.74
CA GLN A 106 -17.65 42.07 8.51
C GLN A 106 -17.78 42.97 9.74
N ARG A 107 -17.93 42.43 10.93
CA ARG A 107 -17.94 43.21 12.18
C ARG A 107 -16.54 43.69 12.55
N GLU A 108 -16.44 44.74 13.35
CA GLU A 108 -15.17 45.34 13.75
C GLU A 108 -14.19 44.32 14.39
N ASP A 109 -14.71 43.42 15.21
CA ASP A 109 -13.93 42.41 15.93
C ASP A 109 -13.57 41.19 15.06
N THR A 110 -14.43 40.76 14.13
CA THR A 110 -14.28 39.57 13.33
C THR A 110 -13.70 39.82 11.93
N SER A 111 -13.82 41.05 11.42
CA SER A 111 -13.41 41.39 10.03
C SER A 111 -11.92 41.17 9.71
N ARG A 112 -11.06 41.00 10.73
CA ARG A 112 -9.62 40.77 10.59
C ARG A 112 -9.22 39.31 10.77
N ILE A 113 -10.14 38.41 11.08
CA ILE A 113 -9.84 36.99 11.21
C ILE A 113 -9.36 36.46 9.86
N THR A 114 -8.16 35.88 9.81
CA THR A 114 -7.59 35.32 8.58
C THR A 114 -7.91 33.81 8.45
N LEU A 115 -7.88 33.32 7.22
CA LEU A 115 -8.03 31.90 6.91
C LEU A 115 -7.00 31.04 7.68
N ARG A 116 -5.76 31.55 7.80
CA ARG A 116 -4.70 30.91 8.60
C ARG A 116 -5.12 30.76 10.06
N GLN A 117 -5.60 31.83 10.68
CA GLN A 117 -5.98 31.82 12.09
C GLN A 117 -7.16 30.87 12.36
N CYS A 118 -8.08 30.74 11.41
CA CYS A 118 -9.16 29.75 11.49
C CYS A 118 -8.61 28.31 11.60
N MET A 119 -7.70 27.93 10.72
CA MET A 119 -7.15 26.56 10.68
C MET A 119 -6.02 26.32 11.72
N ALA A 120 -5.46 27.40 12.30
CA ALA A 120 -4.47 27.33 13.37
C ALA A 120 -5.07 27.41 14.79
N CYS A 121 -6.39 27.42 14.94
CA CYS A 121 -7.08 27.58 16.23
C CYS A 121 -6.70 28.90 16.97
N THR A 122 -6.40 29.97 16.24
CA THR A 122 -6.05 31.29 16.81
C THR A 122 -6.96 32.42 16.31
N SER A 123 -8.14 32.07 15.79
CA SER A 123 -9.12 33.05 15.29
C SER A 123 -9.77 33.89 16.38
N GLY A 124 -9.70 33.45 17.63
CA GLY A 124 -10.45 34.01 18.74
C GLY A 124 -11.93 33.61 18.81
N LEU A 125 -12.44 32.89 17.82
CA LEU A 125 -13.78 32.31 17.84
C LEU A 125 -13.95 31.31 19.00
N PRO A 126 -15.18 31.10 19.52
CA PRO A 126 -15.45 30.00 20.46
C PRO A 126 -14.99 28.64 19.87
N ALA A 127 -14.71 27.68 20.76
CA ALA A 127 -14.32 26.32 20.30
C ALA A 127 -15.43 25.64 19.48
N SER A 128 -16.69 25.86 19.88
CA SER A 128 -17.89 25.35 19.21
C SER A 128 -19.07 26.29 19.42
N LEU A 129 -20.10 26.17 18.60
CA LEU A 129 -21.42 26.78 18.90
C LEU A 129 -22.12 25.96 19.97
N GLY A 130 -22.89 26.63 20.81
CA GLY A 130 -23.59 26.01 21.96
C GLY A 130 -24.63 24.94 21.59
N ALA A 131 -25.19 25.01 20.38
CA ALA A 131 -26.09 24.00 19.85
C ALA A 131 -25.95 23.93 18.34
N TRP A 132 -25.46 22.79 17.85
CA TRP A 132 -25.58 22.42 16.47
C TRP A 132 -26.91 21.70 16.29
N THR A 133 -27.80 22.23 15.44
CA THR A 133 -29.10 21.60 15.23
C THR A 133 -29.11 20.89 13.85
N ALA A 134 -29.74 19.72 13.83
CA ALA A 134 -30.05 19.05 12.57
C ALA A 134 -30.89 19.97 11.68
N GLY A 135 -30.55 20.03 10.37
CA GLY A 135 -31.26 20.85 9.39
C GLY A 135 -30.66 22.25 9.16
N TRP A 136 -29.51 22.57 9.76
CA TRP A 136 -28.75 23.75 9.34
C TRP A 136 -28.02 23.49 8.02
N ASP A 137 -27.97 24.53 7.20
CA ASP A 137 -27.09 24.63 6.01
C ASP A 137 -25.90 25.56 6.29
N MET A 138 -25.09 25.81 5.29
CA MET A 138 -23.92 26.70 5.39
C MET A 138 -24.30 28.16 5.61
N ASP A 139 -25.46 28.64 5.10
CA ASP A 139 -25.90 30.02 5.27
C ASP A 139 -26.43 30.26 6.68
N ARG A 140 -27.21 29.32 7.20
CA ARG A 140 -27.63 29.37 8.61
C ARG A 140 -26.45 29.32 9.57
N PHE A 141 -25.43 28.49 9.25
CA PHE A 141 -24.19 28.47 10.03
C PHE A 141 -23.48 29.84 10.00
N ALA A 142 -23.41 30.50 8.85
CA ALA A 142 -22.80 31.84 8.72
C ALA A 142 -23.49 32.88 9.61
N GLU A 143 -24.84 32.90 9.66
CA GLU A 143 -25.61 33.77 10.51
C GLU A 143 -25.33 33.53 12.00
N GLU A 144 -25.31 32.27 12.42
CA GLU A 144 -25.08 31.90 13.83
C GLU A 144 -23.66 32.25 14.29
N VAL A 145 -22.64 31.93 13.48
CA VAL A 145 -21.24 32.25 13.83
C VAL A 145 -21.02 33.77 13.88
N ALA A 146 -21.70 34.52 13.03
CA ALA A 146 -21.65 35.99 13.06
C ALA A 146 -22.26 36.57 14.34
N GLY A 147 -23.19 35.88 14.99
CA GLY A 147 -23.75 36.27 16.29
C GLY A 147 -22.81 36.05 17.47
N GLU A 148 -21.78 35.21 17.32
CA GLU A 148 -20.88 34.88 18.43
C GLU A 148 -19.89 36.02 18.75
N SER A 149 -19.57 36.15 20.05
CA SER A 149 -18.52 37.06 20.51
C SER A 149 -17.17 36.33 20.51
N LEU A 150 -16.11 37.03 20.11
CA LEU A 150 -14.76 36.51 20.23
C LEU A 150 -14.40 36.26 21.70
N ARG A 151 -13.66 35.18 21.96
CA ARG A 151 -13.13 34.86 23.29
C ARG A 151 -11.81 35.57 23.56
N THR A 152 -11.07 35.89 22.48
CA THR A 152 -9.80 36.62 22.49
C THR A 152 -9.68 37.39 21.18
N LEU A 153 -8.73 38.35 21.09
CA LEU A 153 -8.41 38.93 19.81
C LEU A 153 -7.77 37.87 18.88
N PRO A 154 -7.96 37.98 17.54
CA PRO A 154 -7.35 37.08 16.58
C PRO A 154 -5.81 37.08 16.70
N GLY A 155 -5.23 35.91 16.97
CA GLY A 155 -3.80 35.70 17.17
C GLY A 155 -3.33 35.66 18.62
N ASP A 156 -4.11 36.13 19.60
CA ASP A 156 -3.66 36.30 20.98
C ASP A 156 -3.72 35.01 21.82
N ALA A 157 -4.54 34.04 21.42
CA ALA A 157 -4.64 32.77 22.14
C ALA A 157 -4.88 31.59 21.20
N PHE A 158 -4.43 30.43 21.64
CA PHE A 158 -4.79 29.13 21.05
C PHE A 158 -6.06 28.61 21.73
N LEU A 159 -7.10 28.39 20.94
CA LEU A 159 -8.39 27.85 21.37
C LEU A 159 -8.72 26.63 20.50
N ASP A 160 -8.33 25.42 20.97
CA ASP A 160 -8.67 24.19 20.27
C ASP A 160 -10.18 24.04 20.11
N GLY A 161 -10.64 23.90 18.87
CA GLY A 161 -12.05 23.84 18.54
C GLY A 161 -12.32 23.60 17.06
N ASP A 162 -13.58 23.58 16.72
CA ASP A 162 -14.07 23.20 15.40
C ASP A 162 -14.51 24.39 14.56
N LEU A 163 -14.90 25.48 15.25
CA LEU A 163 -15.59 26.60 14.62
C LEU A 163 -14.73 27.30 13.56
N GLY A 164 -13.44 27.46 13.82
CA GLY A 164 -12.49 28.02 12.84
C GLY A 164 -12.42 27.19 11.56
N PHE A 165 -12.37 25.87 11.66
CA PHE A 165 -12.34 24.97 10.48
C PHE A 165 -13.64 25.06 9.69
N GLN A 166 -14.78 25.16 10.38
CA GLN A 166 -16.08 25.30 9.71
C GLN A 166 -16.18 26.62 8.96
N VAL A 167 -15.66 27.73 9.54
CA VAL A 167 -15.55 29.03 8.85
C VAL A 167 -14.61 28.94 7.64
N ALA A 168 -13.48 28.23 7.75
CA ALA A 168 -12.57 28.02 6.63
C ALA A 168 -13.23 27.24 5.49
N ALA A 169 -14.03 26.21 5.82
CA ALA A 169 -14.80 25.46 4.82
C ALA A 169 -15.90 26.31 4.17
N LEU A 170 -16.62 27.11 4.94
CA LEU A 170 -17.60 28.06 4.41
C LEU A 170 -16.95 29.05 3.43
N ALA A 171 -15.79 29.60 3.77
CA ALA A 171 -15.01 30.45 2.87
C ALA A 171 -14.63 29.72 1.57
N ALA A 172 -14.23 28.44 1.68
CA ALA A 172 -13.88 27.62 0.53
C ALA A 172 -15.08 27.33 -0.39
N VAL A 173 -16.24 27.01 0.20
CA VAL A 173 -17.51 26.80 -0.52
C VAL A 173 -17.92 28.05 -1.28
N ARG A 174 -17.93 29.22 -0.63
CA ARG A 174 -18.33 30.48 -1.24
C ARG A 174 -17.35 30.98 -2.29
N ALA A 175 -16.04 30.84 -2.04
CA ALA A 175 -15.02 31.27 -2.99
C ALA A 175 -15.00 30.40 -4.27
N SER A 176 -15.32 29.12 -4.16
CA SER A 176 -15.30 28.19 -5.31
C SER A 176 -16.64 28.02 -6.00
N GLY A 177 -17.76 28.33 -5.32
CA GLY A 177 -19.12 28.02 -5.78
C GLY A 177 -19.47 26.54 -5.78
N GLN A 178 -18.65 25.69 -5.17
CA GLN A 178 -18.86 24.25 -5.07
C GLN A 178 -19.30 23.87 -3.65
N SER A 179 -20.13 22.85 -3.49
CA SER A 179 -20.43 22.29 -2.18
C SER A 179 -19.17 21.68 -1.54
N TRP A 180 -19.15 21.55 -0.21
CA TRP A 180 -18.02 20.94 0.49
C TRP A 180 -17.74 19.50 0.01
N HIS A 181 -18.79 18.74 -0.25
CA HIS A 181 -18.68 17.39 -0.76
C HIS A 181 -17.97 17.35 -2.13
N GLU A 182 -18.39 18.19 -3.07
CA GLU A 182 -17.75 18.29 -4.39
C GLU A 182 -16.30 18.72 -4.29
N LEU A 183 -15.99 19.71 -3.42
CA LEU A 183 -14.61 20.15 -3.17
C LEU A 183 -13.73 19.01 -2.68
N PHE A 184 -14.15 18.35 -1.60
CA PHE A 184 -13.37 17.23 -1.04
C PHE A 184 -13.18 16.12 -2.06
N ARG A 185 -14.27 15.69 -2.74
CA ARG A 185 -14.21 14.62 -3.75
C ARG A 185 -13.26 14.97 -4.89
N SER A 186 -13.47 16.10 -5.55
CA SER A 186 -12.69 16.48 -6.75
C SER A 186 -11.24 16.83 -6.44
N ARG A 187 -10.95 17.39 -5.25
CA ARG A 187 -9.62 17.88 -4.88
C ARG A 187 -8.75 16.83 -4.20
N ILE A 188 -9.33 15.99 -3.35
CA ILE A 188 -8.63 15.03 -2.50
C ILE A 188 -9.14 13.61 -2.73
N GLY A 189 -10.43 13.36 -2.47
CA GLY A 189 -10.99 12.03 -2.37
C GLY A 189 -10.80 11.18 -3.62
N ASP A 190 -11.24 11.66 -4.78
CA ASP A 190 -11.15 10.93 -6.06
C ASP A 190 -9.70 10.84 -6.55
N ARG A 191 -8.92 11.91 -6.37
CA ARG A 191 -7.52 11.94 -6.80
C ARG A 191 -6.63 10.98 -6.03
N LEU A 192 -6.92 10.73 -4.76
CA LEU A 192 -6.24 9.74 -3.92
C LEU A 192 -6.88 8.36 -3.96
N GLY A 193 -8.07 8.22 -4.56
CA GLY A 193 -8.85 6.99 -4.53
C GLY A 193 -9.43 6.66 -3.16
N MET A 194 -9.73 7.67 -2.33
CA MET A 194 -10.34 7.55 -0.99
C MET A 194 -11.86 7.42 -1.14
N ARG A 195 -12.33 6.24 -1.54
CA ARG A 195 -13.73 6.02 -1.95
C ARG A 195 -14.70 5.93 -0.77
N ASP A 196 -14.20 5.42 0.35
CA ASP A 196 -14.97 5.17 1.57
C ASP A 196 -14.81 6.31 2.59
N THR A 197 -14.22 7.44 2.16
CA THR A 197 -14.03 8.64 2.98
C THR A 197 -15.01 9.73 2.56
N HIS A 198 -15.80 10.21 3.50
CA HIS A 198 -16.74 11.32 3.27
C HIS A 198 -17.04 12.07 4.58
N PHE A 199 -17.57 13.27 4.44
CA PHE A 199 -18.01 14.09 5.57
C PHE A 199 -19.50 13.94 5.80
N GLY A 200 -19.88 13.65 7.05
CA GLY A 200 -21.26 13.63 7.53
C GLY A 200 -21.59 14.87 8.36
N GLY A 201 -22.84 14.95 8.82
CA GLY A 201 -23.28 15.96 9.76
C GLY A 201 -22.91 15.62 11.22
N VAL A 202 -23.33 16.50 12.13
CA VAL A 202 -23.06 16.36 13.58
C VAL A 202 -23.73 15.11 14.16
N GLN A 203 -24.89 14.71 13.63
CA GLN A 203 -25.60 13.47 14.00
C GLN A 203 -26.62 13.07 12.92
N PRO A 204 -26.79 11.77 12.62
CA PRO A 204 -25.90 10.68 13.04
C PRO A 204 -24.56 10.74 12.29
N LEU A 205 -23.49 10.37 12.97
CA LEU A 205 -22.19 10.11 12.32
C LEU A 205 -22.42 9.07 11.22
N GLY A 206 -21.98 9.36 9.99
CA GLY A 206 -22.13 8.42 8.87
C GLY A 206 -23.38 8.61 8.00
N THR A 207 -23.96 9.81 7.96
CA THR A 207 -24.94 10.14 6.91
C THR A 207 -24.36 9.85 5.53
N GLU A 208 -25.24 9.37 4.60
CA GLU A 208 -24.82 9.05 3.23
C GLU A 208 -24.08 10.22 2.57
N PRO A 209 -23.04 9.93 1.76
CA PRO A 209 -22.23 10.95 1.10
C PRO A 209 -23.08 11.97 0.34
N GLY A 210 -22.79 13.26 0.54
CA GLY A 210 -23.46 14.35 -0.18
C GLY A 210 -24.88 14.70 0.24
N LYS A 211 -25.46 14.05 1.27
CA LYS A 211 -26.80 14.34 1.76
C LYS A 211 -26.85 15.34 2.91
N THR A 212 -25.70 15.79 3.41
CA THR A 212 -25.61 16.72 4.52
C THR A 212 -25.43 18.14 3.99
N GLU A 213 -26.37 19.03 4.27
CA GLU A 213 -26.32 20.45 3.87
C GLU A 213 -25.27 21.23 4.67
N LEU A 214 -25.03 20.84 5.93
CA LEU A 214 -23.95 21.35 6.77
C LEU A 214 -23.01 20.19 7.18
N PRO A 215 -22.01 19.84 6.38
CA PRO A 215 -21.01 18.84 6.78
C PRO A 215 -20.16 19.38 7.93
N TRP A 216 -19.94 18.54 8.97
CA TRP A 216 -19.09 18.90 10.09
C TRP A 216 -17.63 18.60 9.74
N VAL A 217 -16.96 19.60 9.18
CA VAL A 217 -15.64 19.40 8.55
C VAL A 217 -14.50 19.16 9.55
N ALA A 218 -14.65 19.58 10.78
CA ALA A 218 -13.63 19.39 11.81
C ALA A 218 -13.63 17.98 12.43
N GLU A 219 -14.81 17.31 12.49
CA GLU A 219 -14.96 16.04 13.22
C GLU A 219 -15.88 15.03 12.55
N GLY A 220 -16.67 15.42 11.54
CA GLY A 220 -17.74 14.61 10.97
C GLY A 220 -17.33 13.66 9.87
N ALA A 221 -16.04 13.52 9.55
CA ALA A 221 -15.62 12.57 8.52
C ALA A 221 -15.58 11.14 9.05
N VAL A 222 -15.92 10.21 8.16
CA VAL A 222 -15.65 8.79 8.29
C VAL A 222 -14.61 8.38 7.24
N SER A 223 -13.82 7.36 7.54
CA SER A 223 -12.78 6.86 6.64
C SER A 223 -12.42 5.42 6.96
N THR A 224 -11.64 4.80 6.09
CA THR A 224 -11.00 3.51 6.35
C THR A 224 -9.51 3.69 6.62
N MET A 225 -8.89 2.68 7.23
CA MET A 225 -7.44 2.65 7.39
C MET A 225 -6.74 2.74 6.01
N ASN A 226 -7.27 2.06 5.00
CA ASN A 226 -6.73 2.07 3.64
C ASN A 226 -6.76 3.47 3.01
N ASP A 227 -7.90 4.14 3.07
CA ASP A 227 -8.06 5.47 2.48
C ASP A 227 -7.16 6.51 3.15
N TYR A 228 -7.15 6.51 4.49
CA TYR A 228 -6.33 7.48 5.22
C TYR A 228 -4.83 7.21 5.05
N THR A 229 -4.42 5.95 4.85
CA THR A 229 -3.03 5.62 4.52
C THR A 229 -2.60 6.23 3.19
N ARG A 230 -3.48 6.28 2.18
CA ARG A 230 -3.20 6.98 0.90
C ARG A 230 -2.95 8.47 1.11
N PHE A 231 -3.75 9.10 1.97
CA PHE A 231 -3.57 10.50 2.34
C PHE A 231 -2.23 10.74 3.06
N ILE A 232 -1.85 9.90 4.03
CA ILE A 232 -0.54 9.97 4.71
C ILE A 232 0.61 9.83 3.70
N ARG A 233 0.53 8.88 2.78
CA ARG A 233 1.55 8.68 1.74
C ARG A 233 1.69 9.90 0.81
N MET A 234 0.59 10.55 0.48
CA MET A 234 0.60 11.80 -0.29
C MET A 234 1.36 12.91 0.47
N LEU A 235 1.12 13.07 1.78
CA LEU A 235 1.86 14.04 2.60
C LEU A 235 3.36 13.71 2.68
N LEU A 236 3.73 12.43 2.86
CA LEU A 236 5.13 11.97 2.86
C LEU A 236 5.86 12.22 1.54
N ALA A 237 5.12 12.20 0.42
CA ALA A 237 5.63 12.43 -0.92
C ALA A 237 5.56 13.92 -1.35
N ASP A 238 5.65 14.86 -0.39
CA ASP A 238 5.57 16.31 -0.65
C ASP A 238 4.34 16.72 -1.48
N GLY A 239 3.20 16.09 -1.19
CA GLY A 239 1.92 16.37 -1.83
C GLY A 239 1.69 15.63 -3.16
N ARG A 240 2.51 14.64 -3.50
CA ARG A 240 2.37 13.83 -4.72
C ARG A 240 1.68 12.50 -4.47
N TRP A 241 0.91 12.07 -5.45
CA TRP A 241 0.29 10.75 -5.48
C TRP A 241 0.24 10.21 -6.91
N ASN A 242 0.77 9.01 -7.14
CA ASN A 242 0.81 8.36 -8.46
C ASN A 242 1.29 9.30 -9.60
N GLY A 243 2.36 10.05 -9.34
CA GLY A 243 2.93 11.01 -10.29
C GLY A 243 2.20 12.36 -10.38
N MET A 244 0.98 12.47 -9.86
CA MET A 244 0.21 13.73 -9.85
C MET A 244 0.55 14.59 -8.63
N GLN A 245 0.62 15.90 -8.81
CA GLN A 245 0.67 16.87 -7.71
C GLN A 245 -0.76 17.11 -7.22
N ILE A 246 -1.04 16.77 -5.96
CA ILE A 246 -2.32 17.01 -5.27
C ILE A 246 -2.27 18.33 -4.51
N LEU A 247 -1.18 18.53 -3.75
CA LEU A 247 -0.81 19.75 -3.04
C LEU A 247 0.63 20.12 -3.40
N SER A 248 0.96 21.38 -3.52
CA SER A 248 2.38 21.78 -3.66
C SER A 248 3.15 21.40 -2.38
N LYS A 249 4.46 21.11 -2.54
CA LYS A 249 5.35 20.92 -1.39
C LYS A 249 5.25 22.07 -0.39
N GLN A 250 5.16 23.31 -0.90
CA GLN A 250 5.02 24.49 -0.06
C GLN A 250 3.78 24.41 0.84
N ARG A 251 2.66 23.88 0.34
CA ARG A 251 1.42 23.75 1.14
C ARG A 251 1.52 22.64 2.15
N VAL A 252 2.17 21.53 1.81
CA VAL A 252 2.47 20.46 2.79
C VAL A 252 3.35 21.01 3.92
N ASP A 253 4.42 21.75 3.58
CA ASP A 253 5.29 22.38 4.58
C ASP A 253 4.53 23.39 5.45
N GLU A 254 3.58 24.13 4.87
CA GLU A 254 2.74 25.09 5.58
C GLU A 254 1.77 24.42 6.57
N ILE A 255 1.20 23.27 6.19
CA ILE A 255 0.30 22.47 7.05
C ILE A 255 1.04 21.99 8.32
N LEU A 256 2.28 21.56 8.15
CA LEU A 256 3.06 20.95 9.21
C LEU A 256 3.87 21.95 10.04
N ARG A 257 4.04 23.20 9.56
CA ARG A 257 4.80 24.23 10.26
C ARG A 257 4.01 24.80 11.44
N ASP A 258 4.70 25.17 12.54
CA ASP A 258 4.10 25.90 13.66
C ASP A 258 3.49 27.23 13.18
N GLN A 259 2.24 27.43 13.52
CA GLN A 259 1.44 28.59 13.12
C GLN A 259 1.08 29.50 14.31
N VAL A 260 1.39 29.05 15.52
CA VAL A 260 1.06 29.77 16.74
C VAL A 260 2.23 30.63 17.17
N GLN A 261 2.01 31.90 17.51
CA GLN A 261 3.05 32.77 17.99
C GLN A 261 3.76 32.17 19.22
N THR A 262 5.07 32.38 19.34
CA THR A 262 5.88 31.81 20.45
C THR A 262 5.43 32.28 21.82
N SER A 263 4.82 33.47 21.91
CA SER A 263 4.23 34.02 23.15
C SER A 263 2.92 33.33 23.56
N VAL A 264 2.30 32.61 22.67
CA VAL A 264 1.01 31.93 22.91
C VAL A 264 1.24 30.49 23.34
N SER A 265 0.70 30.14 24.50
CA SER A 265 0.77 28.76 25.03
C SER A 265 -0.24 27.86 24.33
N VAL A 266 0.21 26.71 23.85
CA VAL A 266 -0.63 25.63 23.33
C VAL A 266 -0.80 24.59 24.44
N ARG A 267 -2.04 24.32 24.84
CA ARG A 267 -2.31 23.29 25.85
C ARG A 267 -2.22 21.89 25.21
N PRO A 268 -1.43 20.98 25.79
CA PRO A 268 -1.34 19.62 25.27
C PRO A 268 -2.67 18.87 25.41
N LEU A 269 -2.89 17.92 24.51
CA LEU A 269 -4.01 16.99 24.64
C LEU A 269 -3.93 16.20 25.95
N PRO A 270 -5.07 15.85 26.58
CA PRO A 270 -5.07 15.07 27.81
C PRO A 270 -4.25 13.78 27.67
N GLY A 271 -3.24 13.59 28.54
CA GLY A 271 -2.34 12.45 28.55
C GLY A 271 -1.06 12.60 27.72
N ALA A 272 -0.85 13.71 27.01
CA ALA A 272 0.43 14.03 26.40
C ALA A 272 1.48 14.37 27.49
N ARG A 273 2.72 13.90 27.30
CA ARG A 273 3.87 14.20 28.18
C ARG A 273 5.00 14.88 27.40
N VAL A 274 4.69 15.41 26.24
CA VAL A 274 5.62 16.09 25.32
C VAL A 274 5.17 17.54 25.17
N ASP A 275 6.09 18.41 24.84
CA ASP A 275 5.76 19.76 24.44
C ASP A 275 4.98 19.75 23.14
N VAL A 276 4.04 20.67 23.01
CA VAL A 276 3.18 20.74 21.83
C VAL A 276 3.12 22.14 21.25
N ARG A 277 3.13 22.20 19.92
CA ARG A 277 2.81 23.36 19.12
C ARG A 277 1.70 22.99 18.12
N TYR A 278 1.23 23.94 17.33
CA TYR A 278 0.12 23.68 16.43
C TYR A 278 0.35 24.31 15.05
N GLY A 279 0.18 23.49 14.02
CA GLY A 279 0.20 23.87 12.61
C GLY A 279 -1.21 24.21 12.10
N LEU A 280 -1.46 23.95 10.81
CA LEU A 280 -2.83 24.02 10.28
C LEU A 280 -3.51 22.65 10.49
N GLY A 281 -4.37 22.57 11.50
CA GLY A 281 -5.01 21.30 11.89
C GLY A 281 -4.07 20.22 12.42
N THR A 282 -2.83 20.57 12.74
CA THR A 282 -1.72 19.65 13.01
C THR A 282 -1.17 19.87 14.41
N TRP A 283 -1.17 18.82 15.22
CA TRP A 283 -0.39 18.79 16.47
C TRP A 283 1.08 18.52 16.14
N ILE A 284 1.96 19.36 16.65
CA ILE A 284 3.42 19.26 16.54
C ILE A 284 3.93 18.85 17.92
N GLU A 285 4.40 17.60 18.01
CA GLU A 285 4.87 17.01 19.26
C GLU A 285 6.40 17.11 19.32
N SER A 286 6.96 17.62 20.42
CA SER A 286 8.40 17.80 20.61
C SER A 286 8.85 17.38 22.00
N GLU A 287 10.12 17.00 22.13
CA GLU A 287 10.78 16.66 23.39
C GLU A 287 12.17 17.33 23.39
N ASP A 288 12.53 17.99 24.47
CA ASP A 288 13.79 18.72 24.62
C ASP A 288 14.09 19.73 23.50
N GLY A 289 13.05 20.25 22.84
CA GLY A 289 13.13 21.20 21.73
C GLY A 289 13.19 20.57 20.34
N ASP A 290 13.39 19.26 20.23
CA ASP A 290 13.38 18.54 18.96
C ASP A 290 11.96 18.10 18.61
N VAL A 291 11.51 18.40 17.38
CA VAL A 291 10.21 17.92 16.87
C VAL A 291 10.30 16.43 16.62
N LEU A 292 9.42 15.66 17.24
CA LEU A 292 9.34 14.22 17.07
C LEU A 292 8.41 13.84 15.93
N ARG A 293 7.21 14.43 15.91
CA ARG A 293 6.15 14.02 14.98
C ARG A 293 5.07 15.07 14.79
N PHE A 294 4.32 14.91 13.70
CA PHE A 294 3.10 15.62 13.39
C PHE A 294 1.92 14.67 13.49
N SER A 295 0.81 15.09 14.09
CA SER A 295 -0.35 14.21 14.29
C SER A 295 -1.69 14.95 14.23
N ALA A 296 -2.78 14.20 13.97
CA ALA A 296 -4.15 14.70 14.03
C ALA A 296 -5.07 13.66 14.72
N PRO A 297 -4.93 13.42 16.04
CA PRO A 297 -5.64 12.37 16.73
C PRO A 297 -7.14 12.70 16.90
N GLY A 298 -8.01 11.75 16.54
CA GLY A 298 -9.46 11.85 16.71
C GLY A 298 -9.94 11.48 18.12
N ALA A 299 -11.10 12.01 18.51
CA ALA A 299 -11.71 11.76 19.82
C ALA A 299 -12.10 10.29 20.02
N PHE A 300 -12.34 9.54 18.95
CA PHE A 300 -12.67 8.12 19.00
C PHE A 300 -11.46 7.20 18.96
N GLY A 301 -10.23 7.76 18.92
CA GLY A 301 -8.99 7.00 18.98
C GLY A 301 -8.29 6.83 17.64
N PHE A 302 -8.96 7.08 16.52
CA PHE A 302 -8.31 7.11 15.20
C PHE A 302 -7.16 8.12 15.21
N THR A 303 -5.94 7.66 14.96
CA THR A 303 -4.75 8.49 15.14
C THR A 303 -3.77 8.32 13.97
N PRO A 304 -3.75 9.26 13.02
CA PRO A 304 -2.69 9.36 12.03
C PRO A 304 -1.52 10.17 12.61
N TRP A 305 -0.28 9.81 12.19
CA TRP A 305 0.91 10.63 12.48
C TRP A 305 1.98 10.46 11.41
N ILE A 306 2.89 11.42 11.36
CA ILE A 306 4.05 11.47 10.45
C ILE A 306 5.27 11.83 11.29
N ALA A 307 6.40 11.15 11.10
CA ALA A 307 7.68 11.52 11.70
C ALA A 307 8.12 12.93 11.28
N ALA A 308 8.86 13.63 12.14
CA ALA A 308 9.29 15.00 11.87
C ALA A 308 10.14 15.14 10.60
N ASP A 309 11.00 14.17 10.33
CA ASP A 309 11.84 14.07 9.13
C ASP A 309 11.11 13.54 7.89
N ARG A 310 9.82 13.20 8.02
CA ARG A 310 8.97 12.57 6.99
C ARG A 310 9.49 11.23 6.50
N SER A 311 10.36 10.58 7.26
CA SER A 311 10.87 9.24 6.90
C SER A 311 9.76 8.19 6.86
N HIS A 312 8.75 8.34 7.72
CA HIS A 312 7.61 7.42 7.79
C HIS A 312 6.32 8.10 8.25
N GLY A 313 5.22 7.40 8.06
CA GLY A 313 3.92 7.79 8.55
C GLY A 313 3.09 6.58 8.94
N CYS A 314 2.08 6.81 9.76
CA CYS A 314 1.28 5.75 10.35
C CYS A 314 -0.19 6.12 10.42
N VAL A 315 -1.03 5.09 10.43
CA VAL A 315 -2.45 5.19 10.76
C VAL A 315 -2.78 4.12 11.78
N PHE A 316 -3.19 4.55 12.98
CA PHE A 316 -3.82 3.66 13.95
C PHE A 316 -5.34 3.89 13.87
N ALA A 317 -6.03 2.90 13.34
CA ALA A 317 -7.47 2.94 13.15
C ALA A 317 -8.16 2.10 14.23
N VAL A 318 -9.14 2.69 14.91
CA VAL A 318 -9.89 2.04 15.98
C VAL A 318 -11.27 2.69 16.10
N GLU A 319 -12.25 1.92 16.52
CA GLU A 319 -13.55 2.40 16.95
C GLU A 319 -13.65 2.26 18.47
N GLY A 320 -13.57 3.37 19.20
CA GLY A 320 -13.58 3.31 20.65
C GLY A 320 -13.53 4.68 21.36
N ARG A 321 -13.32 4.67 22.66
CA ARG A 321 -13.20 5.91 23.47
C ARG A 321 -11.76 6.44 23.43
N GLY A 322 -11.52 7.52 22.69
CA GLY A 322 -10.19 8.01 22.32
C GLY A 322 -9.26 8.40 23.47
N ALA A 323 -9.79 8.88 24.61
CA ALA A 323 -8.94 9.23 25.76
C ALA A 323 -8.19 8.01 26.33
N ALA A 324 -8.81 6.83 26.33
CA ALA A 324 -8.17 5.59 26.73
C ALA A 324 -7.14 5.13 25.69
N VAL A 325 -7.48 5.19 24.39
CA VAL A 325 -6.58 4.84 23.29
C VAL A 325 -5.31 5.69 23.33
N ARG A 326 -5.43 7.03 23.40
CA ARG A 326 -4.26 7.94 23.38
C ARG A 326 -3.25 7.66 24.49
N ARG A 327 -3.70 7.26 25.68
CA ARG A 327 -2.81 6.94 26.80
C ARG A 327 -1.90 5.74 26.50
N HIS A 328 -2.44 4.75 25.81
CA HIS A 328 -1.71 3.51 25.50
C HIS A 328 -0.97 3.58 24.16
N LEU A 329 -1.45 4.41 23.22
CA LEU A 329 -0.88 4.54 21.87
C LEU A 329 0.55 5.12 21.87
N ARG A 330 0.94 5.86 22.92
CA ARG A 330 2.31 6.38 23.06
C ARG A 330 3.35 5.27 22.87
N ARG A 331 3.19 4.14 23.55
CA ARG A 331 4.13 3.01 23.45
C ARG A 331 4.22 2.48 22.00
N VAL A 332 3.09 2.42 21.29
CA VAL A 332 3.10 2.01 19.87
C VAL A 332 3.92 2.98 19.03
N ARG A 333 3.72 4.29 19.23
CA ARG A 333 4.46 5.34 18.52
C ARG A 333 5.96 5.25 18.81
N ASP A 334 6.35 5.15 20.08
CA ASP A 334 7.75 5.08 20.48
C ASP A 334 8.41 3.83 19.87
N VAL A 335 7.77 2.65 19.92
CA VAL A 335 8.29 1.43 19.30
C VAL A 335 8.39 1.58 17.77
N VAL A 336 7.42 2.21 17.12
CA VAL A 336 7.47 2.47 15.67
C VAL A 336 8.63 3.40 15.35
N ASP A 337 8.77 4.52 16.07
CA ASP A 337 9.84 5.49 15.82
C ASP A 337 11.23 4.86 16.04
N ASP A 338 11.41 4.05 17.09
CA ASP A 338 12.67 3.32 17.36
C ASP A 338 13.02 2.37 16.21
N VAL A 339 12.02 1.57 15.73
CA VAL A 339 12.19 0.67 14.59
C VAL A 339 12.54 1.45 13.32
N MET A 340 11.91 2.59 13.12
CA MET A 340 12.07 3.39 11.90
C MET A 340 13.37 4.21 11.89
N GLN A 341 13.98 4.48 13.05
CA GLN A 341 15.32 5.09 13.17
C GLN A 341 16.44 4.07 12.90
N SER A 342 16.14 2.78 13.05
CA SER A 342 17.11 1.73 12.68
C SER A 342 17.41 1.82 11.18
N PRO A 343 18.69 1.73 10.76
CA PRO A 343 19.04 1.79 9.33
C PRO A 343 18.25 0.73 8.57
N GLU A 344 17.71 1.11 7.42
CA GLU A 344 16.89 0.22 6.58
C GLU A 344 17.72 -1.03 6.26
N VAL A 345 17.42 -2.13 6.94
CA VAL A 345 18.05 -3.42 6.65
C VAL A 345 17.40 -3.95 5.38
N VAL A 346 17.92 -3.50 4.26
CA VAL A 346 17.71 -4.18 2.98
C VAL A 346 18.42 -5.52 3.12
N GLY A 347 17.66 -6.61 3.19
CA GLY A 347 18.23 -7.95 3.23
C GLY A 347 19.32 -8.08 2.16
N THR A 348 20.43 -8.71 2.50
CA THR A 348 21.53 -8.88 1.56
C THR A 348 21.11 -9.84 0.45
N VAL A 349 21.20 -9.37 -0.79
CA VAL A 349 21.03 -10.25 -1.95
C VAL A 349 22.38 -10.92 -2.22
N GLU A 350 22.45 -12.20 -1.93
CA GLU A 350 23.63 -12.99 -2.24
C GLU A 350 23.55 -13.58 -3.66
N THR A 351 24.68 -13.62 -4.35
CA THR A 351 24.79 -14.21 -5.70
C THR A 351 25.47 -15.55 -5.63
N PHE A 352 24.78 -16.57 -6.09
CA PHE A 352 25.27 -17.94 -6.15
C PHE A 352 25.56 -18.39 -7.57
N LYS A 353 26.39 -19.43 -7.69
CA LYS A 353 26.70 -20.10 -8.95
C LYS A 353 26.54 -21.60 -8.77
N LEU A 354 25.70 -22.19 -9.60
CA LEU A 354 25.44 -23.62 -9.65
C LEU A 354 25.95 -24.20 -10.97
N ARG A 355 26.62 -25.34 -10.93
CA ARG A 355 26.99 -26.08 -12.16
C ARG A 355 25.87 -27.04 -12.50
N HIS A 356 25.22 -26.82 -13.65
CA HIS A 356 24.14 -27.66 -14.15
C HIS A 356 24.28 -27.89 -15.63
N ASP A 357 24.12 -29.12 -16.09
CA ASP A 357 24.25 -29.54 -17.50
C ASP A 357 25.51 -28.97 -18.21
N GLY A 358 26.66 -29.13 -17.58
CA GLY A 358 27.95 -28.65 -18.08
C GLY A 358 28.14 -27.12 -18.09
N ARG A 359 27.14 -26.34 -17.65
CA ARG A 359 27.13 -24.87 -17.64
C ARG A 359 27.21 -24.33 -16.22
N THR A 360 27.82 -23.15 -16.07
CA THR A 360 27.73 -22.38 -14.81
C THR A 360 26.51 -21.47 -14.89
N ARG A 361 25.50 -21.75 -14.09
CA ARG A 361 24.28 -20.97 -13.97
C ARG A 361 24.40 -20.06 -12.74
N ARG A 362 23.76 -18.90 -12.78
CA ARG A 362 23.80 -17.92 -11.71
C ARG A 362 22.39 -17.61 -11.22
N TYR A 363 22.26 -17.34 -9.94
CA TYR A 363 21.03 -16.86 -9.33
C TYR A 363 21.33 -15.98 -8.13
N HIS A 364 20.39 -15.09 -7.83
CA HIS A 364 20.46 -14.18 -6.69
C HIS A 364 19.40 -14.59 -5.69
N VAL A 365 19.72 -14.63 -4.41
CA VAL A 365 18.80 -15.01 -3.35
C VAL A 365 18.72 -13.89 -2.33
N HIS A 366 17.53 -13.48 -2.02
CA HIS A 366 17.21 -12.62 -0.91
C HIS A 366 16.57 -13.48 0.19
N VAL A 367 17.22 -13.54 1.35
CA VAL A 367 16.68 -14.20 2.54
C VAL A 367 16.18 -13.10 3.48
N PRO A 368 14.86 -13.06 3.79
CA PRO A 368 14.35 -12.09 4.75
C PRO A 368 14.91 -12.37 6.14
N PRO A 369 14.93 -11.37 7.03
CA PRO A 369 15.23 -11.58 8.43
C PRO A 369 14.27 -12.63 9.01
N HIS A 370 14.79 -13.63 9.68
CA HIS A 370 14.00 -14.68 10.31
C HIS A 370 14.62 -15.07 11.65
N ASP A 371 13.78 -15.42 12.58
CA ASP A 371 14.21 -16.02 13.82
C ASP A 371 14.39 -17.54 13.63
N ALA A 372 15.36 -18.14 14.33
CA ALA A 372 15.71 -19.55 14.19
C ALA A 372 14.58 -20.51 14.67
N SER A 373 13.49 -20.00 15.25
CA SER A 373 12.33 -20.78 15.70
C SER A 373 11.29 -21.01 14.60
N HIS A 374 11.42 -20.39 13.41
CA HIS A 374 10.45 -20.55 12.32
C HIS A 374 10.64 -21.87 11.58
N VAL A 375 9.58 -22.65 11.54
CA VAL A 375 9.44 -23.86 10.75
C VAL A 375 9.34 -23.46 9.28
N GLY A 376 10.44 -23.58 8.51
CA GLY A 376 10.51 -23.42 7.06
C GLY A 376 9.82 -22.19 6.43
N MET A 377 10.59 -21.33 5.77
CA MET A 377 10.06 -20.16 5.03
C MET A 377 9.53 -20.56 3.64
N PRO A 378 8.50 -19.89 3.11
CA PRO A 378 8.13 -20.05 1.71
C PRO A 378 9.24 -19.52 0.78
N LEU A 379 9.39 -20.14 -0.38
CA LEU A 379 10.32 -19.71 -1.43
C LEU A 379 9.54 -19.23 -2.66
N LEU A 380 9.85 -18.03 -3.16
CA LEU A 380 9.36 -17.50 -4.41
C LEU A 380 10.52 -17.37 -5.42
N VAL A 381 10.43 -18.05 -6.54
CA VAL A 381 11.35 -17.91 -7.67
C VAL A 381 10.75 -16.92 -8.67
N VAL A 382 11.54 -15.93 -9.12
CA VAL A 382 11.09 -14.88 -10.06
C VAL A 382 11.88 -14.93 -11.35
N LEU A 383 11.22 -15.28 -12.44
CA LEU A 383 11.84 -15.49 -13.76
C LEU A 383 11.71 -14.24 -14.63
N HIS A 384 12.83 -13.75 -15.15
CA HIS A 384 12.89 -12.56 -16.00
C HIS A 384 12.31 -12.80 -17.41
N GLU A 385 11.92 -11.72 -18.06
CA GLU A 385 11.48 -11.70 -19.45
C GLU A 385 12.64 -12.02 -20.43
N SER A 386 12.30 -12.27 -21.69
CA SER A 386 13.28 -12.50 -22.75
C SER A 386 14.23 -11.33 -22.93
N GLY A 387 15.52 -11.56 -22.81
CA GLY A 387 16.56 -10.53 -22.89
C GLY A 387 16.88 -9.87 -21.55
N GLY A 388 16.15 -10.20 -20.49
CA GLY A 388 16.35 -9.73 -19.13
C GLY A 388 17.46 -10.45 -18.37
N SER A 389 17.43 -10.35 -17.04
CA SER A 389 18.30 -11.06 -16.10
C SER A 389 17.60 -11.14 -14.73
N GLY A 390 18.08 -11.98 -13.83
CA GLY A 390 17.59 -12.06 -12.47
C GLY A 390 17.68 -10.72 -11.72
N GLU A 391 18.79 -10.01 -11.89
CA GLU A 391 18.96 -8.67 -11.31
C GLU A 391 17.93 -7.66 -11.84
N ARG A 392 17.63 -7.71 -13.14
CA ARG A 392 16.59 -6.87 -13.74
C ARG A 392 15.18 -7.24 -13.25
N ALA A 393 14.86 -8.53 -13.17
CA ALA A 393 13.59 -8.98 -12.60
C ALA A 393 13.40 -8.47 -11.18
N ARG A 394 14.46 -8.54 -10.34
CA ARG A 394 14.46 -7.99 -8.99
C ARG A 394 14.16 -6.49 -8.98
N ALA A 395 14.82 -5.71 -9.84
CA ALA A 395 14.62 -4.25 -9.91
C ALA A 395 13.20 -3.86 -10.36
N ILE A 396 12.63 -4.61 -11.34
CA ILE A 396 11.29 -4.34 -11.88
C ILE A 396 10.20 -4.74 -10.89
N THR A 397 10.31 -5.93 -10.29
CA THR A 397 9.26 -6.50 -9.46
C THR A 397 9.33 -6.07 -7.99
N ALA A 398 10.51 -5.69 -7.50
CA ALA A 398 10.80 -5.42 -6.09
C ALA A 398 10.29 -6.53 -5.13
N MET A 399 10.18 -7.78 -5.61
CA MET A 399 9.67 -8.90 -4.82
C MET A 399 10.60 -9.31 -3.67
N ASP A 400 11.90 -8.98 -3.74
CA ASP A 400 12.82 -9.09 -2.61
C ASP A 400 12.37 -8.26 -1.41
N ARG A 401 11.85 -7.06 -1.65
CA ARG A 401 11.32 -6.19 -0.59
C ARG A 401 10.02 -6.73 -0.01
N LEU A 402 9.09 -7.18 -0.87
CA LEU A 402 7.86 -7.82 -0.42
C LEU A 402 8.15 -9.13 0.32
N GLY A 403 9.24 -9.84 -0.07
CA GLY A 403 9.72 -11.01 0.65
C GLY A 403 10.00 -10.73 2.12
N VAL A 404 10.52 -9.55 2.47
CA VAL A 404 10.69 -9.13 3.88
C VAL A 404 9.34 -9.04 4.58
N ASP A 405 8.37 -8.38 3.94
CA ASP A 405 7.08 -8.07 4.56
C ASP A 405 6.21 -9.32 4.80
N TYR A 406 6.36 -10.34 3.92
CA TYR A 406 5.56 -11.59 3.97
C TYR A 406 6.36 -12.83 4.38
N GLY A 407 7.62 -12.68 4.73
CA GLY A 407 8.47 -13.78 5.18
C GLY A 407 8.88 -14.76 4.07
N PHE A 408 8.94 -14.32 2.79
CA PHE A 408 9.38 -15.15 1.66
C PHE A 408 10.88 -15.04 1.43
N VAL A 409 11.57 -16.16 1.27
CA VAL A 409 12.84 -16.20 0.55
C VAL A 409 12.55 -15.97 -0.93
N VAL A 410 13.29 -15.06 -1.58
CA VAL A 410 13.06 -14.75 -3.00
C VAL A 410 14.32 -15.03 -3.81
N ALA A 411 14.19 -15.83 -4.87
CA ALA A 411 15.27 -16.18 -5.76
C ALA A 411 15.06 -15.62 -7.18
N PHE A 412 16.11 -15.01 -7.75
CA PHE A 412 16.11 -14.42 -9.09
C PHE A 412 17.20 -15.08 -9.94
N PRO A 413 16.89 -16.18 -10.64
CA PRO A 413 17.86 -16.85 -11.48
C PRO A 413 18.06 -16.14 -12.82
N ASP A 414 19.27 -16.33 -13.40
CA ASP A 414 19.61 -15.96 -14.77
C ASP A 414 19.31 -17.11 -15.74
N GLY A 415 18.59 -16.81 -16.82
CA GLY A 415 18.43 -17.71 -17.96
C GLY A 415 19.74 -17.93 -18.72
N THR A 416 19.64 -18.40 -19.97
CA THR A 416 20.79 -18.64 -20.84
C THR A 416 20.72 -17.83 -22.13
N GLY A 417 21.84 -17.22 -22.55
CA GLY A 417 21.93 -16.39 -23.75
C GLY A 417 23.12 -16.72 -24.62
N VAL A 418 23.17 -16.09 -25.80
CA VAL A 418 24.30 -16.22 -26.72
C VAL A 418 25.60 -15.69 -26.12
N LEU A 419 25.51 -14.60 -25.38
CA LEU A 419 26.62 -13.98 -24.67
C LEU A 419 26.42 -14.08 -23.16
N PRO A 420 27.49 -14.17 -22.38
CA PRO A 420 27.37 -14.13 -20.93
C PRO A 420 26.64 -12.87 -20.48
N ARG A 421 25.56 -13.03 -19.69
CA ARG A 421 24.76 -11.95 -19.10
C ARG A 421 24.02 -11.01 -20.07
N LYS A 422 23.88 -11.40 -21.35
CA LYS A 422 23.14 -10.59 -22.35
C LYS A 422 22.22 -11.48 -23.16
N GLY A 423 21.00 -10.96 -23.38
CA GLY A 423 19.99 -11.64 -24.18
C GLY A 423 19.60 -12.99 -23.58
N LEU A 424 19.47 -13.06 -22.26
CA LEU A 424 19.12 -14.29 -21.56
C LEU A 424 17.67 -14.67 -21.86
N THR A 425 17.42 -15.96 -21.98
CA THR A 425 16.12 -16.54 -22.29
C THR A 425 15.94 -17.85 -21.52
N TRP A 426 14.71 -18.31 -21.44
CA TRP A 426 14.33 -19.61 -20.86
C TRP A 426 13.89 -20.56 -21.97
N ASN A 427 14.23 -21.84 -21.85
CA ASN A 427 13.65 -22.90 -22.66
C ASN A 427 12.24 -23.22 -22.12
N ALA A 428 11.26 -22.43 -22.55
CA ALA A 428 9.86 -22.59 -22.18
C ALA A 428 9.08 -23.48 -23.17
N GLY A 429 9.76 -24.17 -24.07
CA GLY A 429 9.21 -24.83 -25.24
C GLY A 429 9.30 -23.93 -26.48
N GLY A 430 8.98 -24.46 -27.66
CA GLY A 430 9.09 -23.74 -28.93
C GLY A 430 10.53 -23.65 -29.44
N ASP A 431 10.75 -22.79 -30.46
CA ASP A 431 12.05 -22.63 -31.14
C ASP A 431 12.47 -21.17 -31.36
N ASP A 432 11.74 -20.23 -30.77
CA ASP A 432 11.89 -18.79 -31.04
C ASP A 432 13.04 -18.13 -30.27
N VAL A 433 13.48 -18.72 -29.14
CA VAL A 433 14.52 -18.15 -28.28
C VAL A 433 15.79 -19.01 -28.23
N TYR A 434 16.90 -18.41 -27.78
CA TYR A 434 18.21 -19.11 -27.76
C TYR A 434 18.20 -20.36 -26.88
N ALA A 435 17.66 -20.27 -25.66
CA ALA A 435 17.64 -21.39 -24.72
C ALA A 435 16.84 -22.58 -25.28
N ALA A 436 15.69 -22.35 -25.90
CA ALA A 436 14.89 -23.39 -26.55
C ALA A 436 15.61 -24.03 -27.74
N ARG A 437 16.18 -23.20 -28.66
CA ARG A 437 16.96 -23.74 -29.81
C ARG A 437 18.18 -24.55 -29.42
N LYS A 438 18.72 -24.36 -28.23
CA LYS A 438 19.87 -25.07 -27.67
C LYS A 438 19.48 -26.18 -26.71
N ASP A 439 18.19 -26.40 -26.57
CA ASP A 439 17.61 -27.40 -25.69
C ASP A 439 18.21 -27.34 -24.27
N ILE A 440 18.28 -26.12 -23.71
CA ILE A 440 18.85 -25.92 -22.38
C ILE A 440 17.92 -26.55 -21.34
N ASP A 441 18.47 -27.33 -20.42
CA ASP A 441 17.74 -27.91 -19.31
C ASP A 441 17.47 -26.85 -18.19
N ASP A 442 16.55 -25.95 -18.46
CA ASP A 442 16.13 -24.91 -17.50
C ASP A 442 15.22 -25.48 -16.41
N VAL A 443 14.46 -26.55 -16.66
CA VAL A 443 13.65 -27.24 -15.66
C VAL A 443 14.54 -27.87 -14.61
N GLY A 444 15.50 -28.69 -15.03
CA GLY A 444 16.47 -29.30 -14.13
C GLY A 444 17.29 -28.26 -13.36
N PHE A 445 17.68 -27.14 -14.01
CA PHE A 445 18.36 -26.04 -13.33
C PHE A 445 17.50 -25.43 -12.22
N CYS A 446 16.22 -25.14 -12.46
CA CYS A 446 15.31 -24.57 -11.44
C CYS A 446 15.12 -25.54 -10.27
N LYS A 447 14.96 -26.86 -10.52
CA LYS A 447 14.88 -27.89 -9.46
C LYS A 447 16.18 -27.96 -8.66
N ALA A 448 17.33 -27.97 -9.31
CA ALA A 448 18.65 -28.02 -8.65
C ALA A 448 18.92 -26.74 -7.81
N MET A 449 18.51 -25.58 -8.30
CA MET A 449 18.60 -24.31 -7.58
C MET A 449 17.74 -24.32 -6.30
N VAL A 450 16.49 -24.79 -6.38
CA VAL A 450 15.61 -24.92 -5.21
C VAL A 450 16.22 -25.85 -4.18
N ALA A 451 16.73 -27.02 -4.60
CA ALA A 451 17.40 -27.96 -3.70
C ALA A 451 18.65 -27.35 -3.05
N GLU A 452 19.45 -26.56 -3.78
CA GLU A 452 20.63 -25.87 -3.23
C GLU A 452 20.22 -24.81 -2.21
N ILE A 453 19.13 -24.07 -2.44
CA ILE A 453 18.59 -23.07 -1.48
C ILE A 453 18.08 -23.80 -0.23
N GLN A 454 17.32 -24.88 -0.37
CA GLN A 454 16.83 -25.69 0.75
C GLN A 454 17.95 -26.28 1.61
N ALA A 455 19.08 -26.60 1.02
CA ALA A 455 20.24 -27.09 1.76
C ALA A 455 20.93 -25.98 2.62
N LYS A 456 20.65 -24.72 2.34
CA LYS A 456 21.28 -23.55 3.02
C LYS A 456 20.32 -22.80 3.92
N VAL A 457 19.03 -22.80 3.58
CA VAL A 457 17.98 -22.05 4.27
C VAL A 457 16.81 -22.99 4.54
N ALA A 458 16.22 -22.90 5.73
CA ALA A 458 15.05 -23.68 6.08
C ALA A 458 13.83 -23.27 5.23
N ILE A 459 13.61 -23.92 4.10
CA ILE A 459 12.49 -23.70 3.19
C ILE A 459 11.42 -24.76 3.45
N ASP A 460 10.16 -24.34 3.49
CA ASP A 460 9.01 -25.21 3.48
C ASP A 460 8.79 -25.78 2.06
N ALA A 461 8.97 -27.08 1.89
CA ALA A 461 8.85 -27.73 0.59
C ALA A 461 7.42 -27.67 0.00
N GLU A 462 6.40 -27.50 0.84
CA GLU A 462 5.02 -27.35 0.39
C GLU A 462 4.67 -25.89 0.02
N ARG A 463 5.60 -24.95 0.22
CA ARG A 463 5.42 -23.54 -0.12
C ARG A 463 6.55 -23.01 -1.02
N VAL A 464 6.80 -23.70 -2.13
CA VAL A 464 7.72 -23.27 -3.19
C VAL A 464 6.91 -22.81 -4.39
N PHE A 465 7.07 -21.54 -4.78
CA PHE A 465 6.28 -20.90 -5.82
C PHE A 465 7.17 -20.29 -6.90
N VAL A 466 6.59 -20.04 -8.09
CA VAL A 466 7.31 -19.35 -9.16
C VAL A 466 6.42 -18.32 -9.83
N ALA A 467 6.96 -17.11 -10.04
CA ALA A 467 6.38 -16.05 -10.86
C ALA A 467 7.31 -15.72 -12.02
N GLY A 468 6.77 -15.22 -13.13
CA GLY A 468 7.61 -14.87 -14.27
C GLY A 468 6.92 -13.95 -15.28
N HIS A 469 7.73 -13.21 -16.03
CA HIS A 469 7.27 -12.24 -17.02
C HIS A 469 7.59 -12.71 -18.45
N GLY A 470 6.63 -12.60 -19.37
CA GLY A 470 6.80 -12.95 -20.76
C GLY A 470 7.37 -14.37 -20.96
N ASN A 471 8.59 -14.51 -21.51
CA ASN A 471 9.25 -15.81 -21.64
C ASN A 471 9.52 -16.51 -20.28
N GLY A 472 9.76 -15.74 -19.20
CA GLY A 472 9.80 -16.27 -17.83
C GLY A 472 8.44 -16.77 -17.36
N GLY A 473 7.36 -16.10 -17.74
CA GLY A 473 5.98 -16.54 -17.48
C GLY A 473 5.63 -17.81 -18.28
N MET A 474 6.08 -17.92 -19.54
CA MET A 474 5.96 -19.16 -20.32
C MET A 474 6.73 -20.31 -19.65
N MET A 475 7.90 -20.02 -19.06
CA MET A 475 8.66 -21.00 -18.27
C MET A 475 7.91 -21.43 -16.99
N CYS A 476 7.13 -20.55 -16.35
CA CYS A 476 6.25 -20.94 -15.24
C CYS A 476 5.26 -22.02 -15.66
N HIS A 477 4.64 -21.90 -16.84
CA HIS A 477 3.76 -22.94 -17.38
C HIS A 477 4.49 -24.27 -17.61
N ARG A 478 5.72 -24.22 -18.13
CA ARG A 478 6.55 -25.42 -18.29
C ARG A 478 6.88 -26.07 -16.94
N LEU A 479 7.30 -25.27 -15.94
CA LEU A 479 7.57 -25.78 -14.59
C LEU A 479 6.34 -26.38 -13.93
N ALA A 480 5.15 -25.80 -14.16
CA ALA A 480 3.91 -26.38 -13.67
C ALA A 480 3.65 -27.80 -14.23
N ARG A 481 4.05 -28.06 -15.48
CA ARG A 481 3.87 -29.37 -16.13
C ARG A 481 4.95 -30.38 -15.76
N GLU A 482 6.22 -29.93 -15.68
CA GLU A 482 7.38 -30.81 -15.57
C GLU A 482 8.01 -30.86 -14.16
N ALA A 483 7.60 -29.96 -13.25
CA ALA A 483 8.18 -29.82 -11.91
C ALA A 483 7.16 -29.50 -10.82
N ALA A 484 5.91 -29.96 -10.94
CA ALA A 484 4.87 -29.75 -9.93
C ALA A 484 5.15 -30.51 -8.61
N ASP A 485 6.06 -31.47 -8.64
CA ASP A 485 6.63 -32.09 -7.45
C ASP A 485 7.40 -31.07 -6.57
N VAL A 486 7.97 -30.04 -7.18
CA VAL A 486 8.72 -28.97 -6.50
C VAL A 486 7.90 -27.70 -6.35
N PHE A 487 7.29 -27.20 -7.44
CA PHE A 487 6.56 -25.93 -7.44
C PHE A 487 5.07 -26.15 -7.16
N LYS A 488 4.58 -25.59 -6.04
CA LYS A 488 3.19 -25.73 -5.57
C LYS A 488 2.24 -24.63 -6.10
N GLY A 489 2.81 -23.63 -6.78
CA GLY A 489 2.03 -22.61 -7.45
C GLY A 489 2.83 -21.77 -8.42
N ILE A 490 2.12 -21.18 -9.39
CA ILE A 490 2.70 -20.34 -10.45
C ILE A 490 1.95 -19.03 -10.60
N ALA A 491 2.68 -17.98 -11.01
CA ALA A 491 2.10 -16.69 -11.39
C ALA A 491 2.74 -16.17 -12.70
N PRO A 492 2.32 -16.67 -13.87
CA PRO A 492 2.74 -16.13 -15.15
C PRO A 492 2.09 -14.77 -15.43
N VAL A 493 2.92 -13.80 -15.83
CA VAL A 493 2.50 -12.44 -16.18
C VAL A 493 2.82 -12.17 -17.64
N ALA A 494 1.85 -11.71 -18.43
CA ALA A 494 1.97 -11.40 -19.85
C ALA A 494 2.57 -12.59 -20.64
N ALA A 495 2.03 -13.79 -20.46
CA ALA A 495 2.59 -15.03 -20.96
C ALA A 495 1.52 -15.98 -21.51
N ALA A 496 1.83 -16.67 -22.60
CA ALA A 496 0.99 -17.70 -23.19
C ALA A 496 1.45 -19.11 -22.75
N MET A 497 0.51 -20.03 -22.64
CA MET A 497 0.74 -21.45 -22.47
C MET A 497 0.63 -22.15 -23.83
N ASN A 498 1.75 -22.24 -24.56
CA ASN A 498 1.77 -22.75 -25.93
C ASN A 498 1.82 -24.29 -26.05
N ASP A 499 2.02 -24.98 -24.94
CA ASP A 499 2.08 -26.43 -24.86
C ASP A 499 1.19 -26.90 -23.70
N THR A 500 0.20 -27.72 -24.00
CA THR A 500 -0.80 -28.26 -23.07
C THR A 500 -0.63 -29.74 -22.80
N ASP A 501 0.40 -30.38 -23.36
CA ASP A 501 0.66 -31.80 -23.09
C ASP A 501 0.95 -32.02 -21.61
N ALA A 502 0.01 -32.66 -20.93
CA ALA A 502 0.08 -32.87 -19.49
C ALA A 502 1.17 -33.89 -19.14
N GLN A 503 2.17 -33.46 -18.36
CA GLN A 503 3.18 -34.38 -17.79
C GLN A 503 2.97 -34.58 -16.29
N SER A 504 2.05 -33.85 -15.64
CA SER A 504 1.74 -33.97 -14.23
C SER A 504 0.29 -33.60 -13.96
N ASP A 505 -0.39 -34.44 -13.20
CA ASP A 505 -1.78 -34.22 -12.72
C ASP A 505 -1.83 -33.60 -11.30
N ILE A 506 -0.66 -33.25 -10.72
CA ILE A 506 -0.61 -32.67 -9.37
C ILE A 506 -1.26 -31.29 -9.40
N PRO A 507 -2.34 -31.03 -8.66
CA PRO A 507 -2.95 -29.71 -8.57
C PRO A 507 -1.97 -28.66 -8.02
N LEU A 508 -2.05 -27.40 -8.50
CA LEU A 508 -1.21 -26.31 -8.03
C LEU A 508 -1.97 -24.97 -8.05
N ALA A 509 -1.59 -24.05 -7.17
CA ALA A 509 -2.17 -22.71 -7.15
C ALA A 509 -1.72 -21.90 -8.38
N VAL A 510 -2.65 -21.21 -9.05
CA VAL A 510 -2.37 -20.46 -10.28
C VAL A 510 -2.94 -19.06 -10.22
N MET A 511 -2.11 -18.05 -10.54
CA MET A 511 -2.55 -16.69 -10.76
C MET A 511 -2.09 -16.21 -12.14
N LEU A 512 -3.00 -16.16 -13.11
CA LEU A 512 -2.73 -15.66 -14.46
C LEU A 512 -2.96 -14.16 -14.50
N VAL A 513 -1.98 -13.38 -14.99
CA VAL A 513 -2.09 -11.91 -15.11
C VAL A 513 -1.80 -11.50 -16.55
N HIS A 514 -2.75 -10.81 -17.22
CA HIS A 514 -2.58 -10.42 -18.60
C HIS A 514 -3.26 -9.09 -18.94
N GLY A 515 -2.60 -8.28 -19.78
CA GLY A 515 -3.12 -7.03 -20.32
C GLY A 515 -3.90 -7.24 -21.62
N SER A 516 -5.02 -6.54 -21.79
CA SER A 516 -5.86 -6.66 -23.00
C SER A 516 -5.20 -6.06 -24.26
N GLU A 517 -4.25 -5.13 -24.08
CA GLU A 517 -3.52 -4.48 -25.19
C GLU A 517 -2.06 -4.97 -25.33
N ASP A 518 -1.76 -6.16 -24.80
CA ASP A 518 -0.44 -6.77 -24.96
C ASP A 518 -0.22 -7.19 -26.44
N GLU A 519 0.63 -6.43 -27.14
CA GLU A 519 0.98 -6.72 -28.54
C GLU A 519 2.08 -7.79 -28.68
N HIS A 520 2.83 -8.07 -27.61
CA HIS A 520 3.94 -9.01 -27.61
C HIS A 520 3.48 -10.46 -27.40
N VAL A 521 2.53 -10.63 -26.48
CA VAL A 521 1.83 -11.88 -26.19
C VAL A 521 0.35 -11.55 -26.14
N ARG A 522 -0.35 -11.72 -27.24
CA ARG A 522 -1.76 -11.30 -27.34
C ARG A 522 -2.64 -12.13 -26.42
N ILE A 523 -3.50 -11.47 -25.68
CA ILE A 523 -4.42 -12.15 -24.76
C ILE A 523 -5.35 -13.14 -25.53
N GLU A 524 -5.74 -12.77 -26.75
CA GLU A 524 -6.57 -13.59 -27.65
C GLU A 524 -5.75 -14.64 -28.43
N GLY A 525 -4.42 -14.69 -28.19
CA GLY A 525 -3.52 -15.55 -28.95
C GLY A 525 -3.23 -15.04 -30.36
N GLY A 526 -2.60 -15.90 -31.16
CA GLY A 526 -2.25 -15.60 -32.55
C GLY A 526 -0.79 -15.16 -32.73
N GLU A 527 -0.48 -14.56 -33.88
CA GLU A 527 0.90 -14.13 -34.18
C GLU A 527 1.36 -12.97 -33.31
N SER A 528 2.52 -13.13 -32.68
CA SER A 528 3.20 -12.05 -31.95
C SER A 528 3.60 -10.91 -32.88
N ALA A 529 3.34 -9.65 -32.49
CA ALA A 529 3.79 -8.47 -33.25
C ALA A 529 5.32 -8.37 -33.30
N VAL A 530 6.03 -8.97 -32.34
CA VAL A 530 7.50 -8.98 -32.26
C VAL A 530 8.07 -10.13 -33.08
N LYS A 531 8.53 -9.82 -34.29
CA LYS A 531 9.24 -10.80 -35.14
C LYS A 531 10.65 -11.04 -34.65
N ARG A 532 10.96 -12.27 -34.27
CA ARG A 532 12.34 -12.71 -33.97
C ARG A 532 12.82 -13.63 -35.09
N GLY A 533 13.57 -13.06 -36.03
CA GLY A 533 13.97 -13.77 -37.23
C GLY A 533 12.91 -13.77 -38.33
N ARG A 534 12.81 -14.87 -39.12
CA ARG A 534 11.91 -14.98 -40.29
C ARG A 534 10.48 -15.47 -39.94
N ARG A 535 10.25 -15.99 -38.74
CA ARG A 535 8.95 -16.51 -38.29
C ARG A 535 8.45 -15.72 -37.10
N ALA A 536 7.16 -15.39 -37.10
CA ALA A 536 6.47 -14.92 -35.93
C ALA A 536 6.16 -16.12 -35.02
N ARG A 537 6.25 -15.95 -33.70
CA ARG A 537 5.72 -16.92 -32.75
C ARG A 537 4.19 -16.84 -32.79
N VAL A 538 3.54 -17.98 -32.75
CA VAL A 538 2.10 -18.08 -32.61
C VAL A 538 1.80 -18.50 -31.17
N ASP A 539 1.06 -17.68 -30.46
CA ASP A 539 0.71 -17.89 -29.05
C ASP A 539 -0.71 -18.43 -28.90
N ALA A 540 -0.92 -19.30 -27.92
CA ALA A 540 -2.25 -19.73 -27.50
C ALA A 540 -2.96 -18.58 -26.74
N PRO A 541 -4.31 -18.50 -26.81
CA PRO A 541 -5.06 -17.51 -26.04
C PRO A 541 -4.95 -17.79 -24.53
N LEU A 542 -5.12 -16.75 -23.70
CA LEU A 542 -5.13 -16.85 -22.24
C LEU A 542 -6.15 -17.89 -21.76
N ASP A 543 -7.33 -17.95 -22.38
CA ASP A 543 -8.42 -18.86 -21.98
C ASP A 543 -8.03 -20.34 -22.11
N ALA A 544 -7.13 -20.69 -23.03
CA ALA A 544 -6.61 -22.06 -23.12
C ALA A 544 -5.84 -22.48 -21.85
N ALA A 545 -5.07 -21.55 -21.25
CA ALA A 545 -4.40 -21.81 -19.97
C ALA A 545 -5.40 -21.86 -18.81
N VAL A 546 -6.44 -21.02 -18.84
CA VAL A 546 -7.54 -21.03 -17.84
C VAL A 546 -8.24 -22.38 -17.83
N ASP A 547 -8.70 -22.85 -18.99
CA ASP A 547 -9.39 -24.13 -19.15
C ASP A 547 -8.52 -25.31 -18.70
N TYR A 548 -7.23 -25.30 -19.08
CA TYR A 548 -6.28 -26.31 -18.66
C TYR A 548 -6.16 -26.42 -17.14
N TYR A 549 -5.98 -25.28 -16.42
CA TYR A 549 -5.78 -25.32 -14.97
C TYR A 549 -7.08 -25.56 -14.20
N ILE A 550 -8.22 -25.13 -14.70
CA ILE A 550 -9.53 -25.47 -14.14
C ILE A 550 -9.74 -26.98 -14.21
N ALA A 551 -9.50 -27.59 -15.39
CA ALA A 551 -9.63 -29.03 -15.56
C ALA A 551 -8.64 -29.80 -14.69
N ARG A 552 -7.36 -29.39 -14.66
CA ARG A 552 -6.31 -30.04 -13.87
C ARG A 552 -6.55 -30.02 -12.38
N ASN A 553 -7.06 -28.90 -11.86
CA ASN A 553 -7.34 -28.72 -10.43
C ASN A 553 -8.75 -29.19 -10.04
N GLU A 554 -9.52 -29.75 -10.98
CA GLU A 554 -10.90 -30.21 -10.82
C GLU A 554 -11.81 -29.13 -10.19
N LEU A 555 -11.73 -27.90 -10.72
CA LEU A 555 -12.49 -26.77 -10.22
C LEU A 555 -13.86 -26.67 -10.94
N VAL A 556 -14.85 -26.09 -10.25
CA VAL A 556 -16.14 -25.79 -10.84
C VAL A 556 -16.09 -24.44 -11.57
N ASP A 557 -16.88 -24.29 -12.63
CA ASP A 557 -17.02 -23.05 -13.36
C ASP A 557 -17.53 -21.93 -12.42
N HIS A 558 -16.79 -20.84 -12.37
CA HIS A 558 -17.09 -19.61 -11.66
C HIS A 558 -17.41 -19.71 -10.16
N ALA A 559 -16.40 -19.47 -9.34
CA ALA A 559 -16.63 -19.16 -7.92
C ALA A 559 -17.05 -17.68 -7.71
N SER A 560 -16.35 -16.71 -8.34
CA SER A 560 -16.70 -15.29 -8.27
C SER A 560 -15.93 -14.47 -9.32
N THR A 561 -16.54 -13.38 -9.79
CA THR A 561 -15.87 -12.37 -10.63
C THR A 561 -16.00 -11.00 -9.99
N ALA A 562 -14.90 -10.26 -9.91
CA ALA A 562 -14.86 -8.88 -9.46
C ALA A 562 -14.26 -8.01 -10.54
N GLN A 563 -14.82 -6.80 -10.75
CA GLN A 563 -14.29 -5.83 -11.71
C GLN A 563 -14.19 -4.45 -11.06
N ARG A 564 -13.04 -3.80 -11.21
CA ARG A 564 -12.81 -2.45 -10.71
C ARG A 564 -11.65 -1.78 -11.46
N ASP A 565 -11.83 -0.50 -11.87
CA ASP A 565 -10.77 0.37 -12.41
C ASP A 565 -9.98 -0.26 -13.58
N GLY A 566 -10.65 -0.93 -14.51
CA GLY A 566 -10.00 -1.64 -15.60
C GLY A 566 -9.34 -2.96 -15.19
N VAL A 567 -9.51 -3.41 -13.95
CA VAL A 567 -9.03 -4.71 -13.47
C VAL A 567 -10.21 -5.66 -13.28
N SER A 568 -10.20 -6.81 -13.94
CA SER A 568 -11.15 -7.88 -13.69
C SER A 568 -10.44 -9.10 -13.13
N VAL A 569 -11.03 -9.71 -12.10
CA VAL A 569 -10.49 -10.91 -11.44
C VAL A 569 -11.54 -11.99 -11.40
N ALA A 570 -11.29 -13.10 -12.08
CA ALA A 570 -12.09 -14.31 -11.96
C ALA A 570 -11.37 -15.30 -11.03
N LYS A 571 -12.09 -15.84 -10.05
CA LYS A 571 -11.57 -16.78 -9.07
C LYS A 571 -12.31 -18.12 -9.21
N PHE A 572 -11.56 -19.20 -9.32
CA PHE A 572 -12.06 -20.56 -9.41
C PHE A 572 -11.52 -21.35 -8.21
N ALA A 573 -12.41 -22.03 -7.48
CA ALA A 573 -12.06 -22.84 -6.32
C ALA A 573 -13.06 -23.99 -6.17
N LYS A 574 -12.70 -25.05 -5.43
CA LYS A 574 -13.64 -26.10 -5.01
C LYS A 574 -14.69 -25.54 -4.07
N LYS A 575 -15.85 -26.19 -3.98
CA LYS A 575 -16.88 -25.84 -2.99
C LYS A 575 -16.33 -26.01 -1.58
N LYS A 576 -16.76 -25.12 -0.67
CA LYS A 576 -16.40 -25.16 0.75
C LYS A 576 -16.72 -26.56 1.35
N GLY A 577 -15.68 -27.28 1.79
CA GLY A 577 -15.79 -28.64 2.37
C GLY A 577 -15.31 -29.78 1.46
N GLU A 578 -14.91 -29.51 0.19
CA GLU A 578 -14.41 -30.53 -0.75
C GLU A 578 -12.88 -30.68 -0.78
N GLY A 579 -12.19 -30.36 0.32
CA GLY A 579 -10.74 -30.46 0.48
C GLY A 579 -9.99 -29.18 0.12
N ASP A 580 -8.67 -29.11 0.42
CA ASP A 580 -7.80 -28.00 0.07
C ASP A 580 -7.61 -27.94 -1.45
N ALA A 581 -8.31 -27.02 -2.10
CA ALA A 581 -8.22 -26.83 -3.53
C ALA A 581 -7.11 -25.84 -3.86
N SER A 582 -6.27 -26.19 -4.83
CA SER A 582 -5.35 -25.27 -5.47
C SER A 582 -6.14 -24.24 -6.31
N PRO A 583 -6.28 -22.97 -5.89
CA PRO A 583 -7.13 -22.00 -6.57
C PRO A 583 -6.54 -21.56 -7.91
N VAL A 584 -7.41 -21.18 -8.86
CA VAL A 584 -7.02 -20.51 -10.10
C VAL A 584 -7.62 -19.12 -10.12
N TRP A 585 -6.77 -18.10 -10.19
CA TRP A 585 -7.17 -16.71 -10.32
C TRP A 585 -6.73 -16.16 -11.67
N VAL A 586 -7.61 -15.44 -12.32
CA VAL A 586 -7.37 -14.84 -13.64
C VAL A 586 -7.57 -13.34 -13.54
N VAL A 587 -6.49 -12.60 -13.70
CA VAL A 587 -6.49 -11.13 -13.66
C VAL A 587 -6.32 -10.59 -15.08
N ARG A 588 -7.33 -9.89 -15.57
CA ARG A 588 -7.29 -9.18 -16.85
C ARG A 588 -7.22 -7.68 -16.60
N LEU A 589 -6.29 -7.00 -17.26
CA LEU A 589 -6.05 -5.58 -17.16
C LEU A 589 -6.50 -4.90 -18.45
N ASP A 590 -7.60 -4.18 -18.41
CA ASP A 590 -8.18 -3.49 -19.56
C ASP A 590 -7.34 -2.26 -19.92
N GLY A 591 -6.81 -2.22 -21.15
CA GLY A 591 -5.80 -1.25 -21.58
C GLY A 591 -4.36 -1.58 -21.13
N GLY A 592 -4.14 -2.71 -20.45
CA GLY A 592 -2.81 -3.13 -20.04
C GLY A 592 -1.97 -3.68 -21.21
N GLY A 593 -0.70 -3.25 -21.33
CA GLY A 593 0.28 -3.74 -22.31
C GLY A 593 1.13 -4.91 -21.77
N HIS A 594 2.31 -5.11 -22.42
CA HIS A 594 3.23 -6.20 -22.07
C HIS A 594 4.07 -5.95 -20.80
N ALA A 595 4.20 -4.69 -20.34
CA ALA A 595 5.04 -4.36 -19.19
C ALA A 595 4.53 -5.03 -17.90
N TRP A 596 5.45 -5.33 -16.97
CA TRP A 596 5.08 -5.81 -15.63
C TRP A 596 4.18 -4.79 -14.93
N PRO A 597 2.92 -5.14 -14.56
CA PRO A 597 2.00 -4.17 -13.99
C PRO A 597 2.46 -3.67 -12.62
N GLY A 598 2.40 -2.35 -12.41
CA GLY A 598 2.89 -1.72 -11.18
C GLY A 598 4.41 -1.69 -11.06
N ALA A 599 5.16 -1.94 -12.14
CA ALA A 599 6.61 -1.76 -12.16
C ALA A 599 6.98 -0.31 -11.82
N PHE A 600 8.10 -0.13 -11.13
CA PHE A 600 8.56 1.22 -10.78
C PHE A 600 9.02 1.97 -12.04
N ALA A 601 8.43 3.14 -12.30
CA ALA A 601 8.63 3.96 -13.51
C ALA A 601 10.09 4.42 -13.72
N ASP A 602 10.93 4.39 -12.70
CA ASP A 602 12.34 4.80 -12.75
C ASP A 602 13.28 3.74 -13.34
N THR A 603 12.75 2.65 -13.90
CA THR A 603 13.57 1.64 -14.56
C THR A 603 13.86 2.09 -16.00
N PRO A 604 15.07 2.52 -16.37
CA PRO A 604 15.40 3.21 -17.63
C PRO A 604 15.19 2.42 -18.93
N THR A 605 14.53 1.27 -18.86
CA THR A 605 14.46 0.29 -19.97
C THR A 605 13.08 -0.31 -20.20
N LEU A 606 12.03 0.23 -19.56
CA LEU A 606 10.67 -0.16 -19.91
C LEU A 606 10.33 0.47 -21.27
N ARG A 607 9.95 -0.36 -22.26
CA ARG A 607 9.51 0.09 -23.58
C ARG A 607 8.05 0.55 -23.58
N ASP A 608 7.26 0.00 -22.67
CA ASP A 608 5.84 0.25 -22.51
C ASP A 608 5.57 0.80 -21.10
N GLU A 609 4.63 1.70 -20.95
CA GLU A 609 4.20 2.18 -19.63
C GLU A 609 3.50 1.04 -18.87
N PRO A 610 3.89 0.79 -17.61
CA PRO A 610 3.25 -0.26 -16.82
C PRO A 610 1.83 0.15 -16.43
N PHE A 611 0.89 -0.77 -16.54
CA PHE A 611 -0.48 -0.59 -16.02
C PHE A 611 -0.43 -0.38 -14.49
N ALA A 612 -1.20 0.57 -13.96
CA ALA A 612 -1.15 0.99 -12.56
C ALA A 612 -1.85 0.00 -11.60
N TRP A 613 -1.45 -1.28 -11.64
CA TRP A 613 -1.93 -2.32 -10.73
C TRP A 613 -0.75 -3.06 -10.08
N PRO A 614 -0.72 -3.24 -8.75
CA PRO A 614 0.46 -3.74 -8.05
C PRO A 614 0.62 -5.27 -8.17
N ALA A 615 1.01 -5.76 -9.35
CA ALA A 615 1.12 -7.20 -9.63
C ALA A 615 2.03 -7.94 -8.62
N SER A 616 3.16 -7.35 -8.26
CA SER A 616 4.10 -7.97 -7.31
C SER A 616 3.47 -8.24 -5.96
N GLN A 617 2.77 -7.25 -5.40
CA GLN A 617 2.06 -7.38 -4.13
C GLN A 617 0.94 -8.42 -4.23
N ALA A 618 0.13 -8.35 -5.30
CA ALA A 618 -0.96 -9.28 -5.56
C ALA A 618 -0.50 -10.74 -5.60
N ILE A 619 0.62 -11.00 -6.30
CA ILE A 619 1.20 -12.33 -6.44
C ILE A 619 1.73 -12.84 -5.09
N VAL A 620 2.44 -12.00 -4.32
CA VAL A 620 2.97 -12.41 -3.01
C VAL A 620 1.82 -12.69 -2.03
N GLU A 621 0.79 -11.84 -2.00
CA GLU A 621 -0.41 -12.05 -1.15
C GLU A 621 -1.19 -13.31 -1.56
N PHE A 622 -1.32 -13.57 -2.86
CA PHE A 622 -1.93 -14.80 -3.35
C PHE A 622 -1.20 -16.04 -2.82
N PHE A 623 0.12 -16.11 -2.97
CA PHE A 623 0.89 -17.25 -2.48
C PHE A 623 0.92 -17.33 -0.95
N TYR A 624 0.92 -16.19 -0.25
CA TYR A 624 0.78 -16.15 1.19
C TYR A 624 -0.55 -16.76 1.65
N SER A 625 -1.65 -16.41 0.96
CA SER A 625 -2.98 -16.93 1.27
C SER A 625 -3.12 -18.43 1.04
N VAL A 626 -2.50 -18.96 -0.02
CA VAL A 626 -2.47 -20.40 -0.33
C VAL A 626 -1.79 -21.18 0.80
N GLY A 627 -0.69 -20.65 1.36
CA GLY A 627 0.06 -21.33 2.42
C GLY A 627 -0.56 -21.23 3.82
N THR A 628 -1.45 -20.26 4.06
CA THR A 628 -2.01 -20.00 5.40
C THR A 628 -3.51 -20.28 5.50
N GLY A 629 -4.19 -20.57 4.39
CA GLY A 629 -5.65 -20.70 4.34
C GLY A 629 -6.42 -19.38 4.55
N ALA A 630 -5.70 -18.26 4.66
CA ALA A 630 -6.26 -16.93 4.88
C ALA A 630 -6.49 -16.22 3.54
N LEU A 631 -7.51 -16.61 2.79
CA LEU A 631 -7.94 -15.91 1.59
C LEU A 631 -8.41 -14.49 1.96
N GLN A 632 -7.60 -13.48 1.66
CA GLN A 632 -8.00 -12.08 1.82
C GLN A 632 -8.79 -11.59 0.58
N ASP A 633 -9.97 -11.01 0.83
CA ASP A 633 -10.89 -10.52 -0.22
C ASP A 633 -10.52 -9.14 -0.80
N TRP A 634 -9.26 -8.72 -0.75
CA TRP A 634 -8.84 -7.38 -1.17
C TRP A 634 -9.04 -7.07 -2.69
N ILE A 635 -9.33 -8.09 -3.50
CA ILE A 635 -9.63 -7.93 -4.93
C ILE A 635 -11.16 -7.88 -5.18
N THR A 636 -12.00 -8.21 -4.21
CA THR A 636 -13.44 -8.09 -4.37
C THR A 636 -13.90 -6.67 -4.07
N PRO A 637 -14.60 -5.98 -5.00
CA PRO A 637 -15.36 -4.80 -4.63
C PRO A 637 -16.43 -5.25 -3.62
N SER A 638 -16.54 -4.55 -2.50
CA SER A 638 -17.72 -4.67 -1.67
C SER A 638 -18.96 -4.48 -2.56
N THR A 639 -19.82 -5.50 -2.65
CA THR A 639 -21.13 -5.37 -3.29
C THR A 639 -21.86 -4.19 -2.67
N PRO A 640 -22.42 -3.27 -3.44
CA PRO A 640 -23.30 -2.26 -2.90
C PRO A 640 -24.54 -2.96 -2.33
N ARG A 641 -24.78 -2.80 -1.04
CA ARG A 641 -26.07 -3.05 -0.42
C ARG A 641 -26.86 -1.76 -0.38
#